data_94b44dba2f0aa4357978a65b48d5408d
#
_entry.id   94b44dba2f0aa4357978a65b48d5408d
#
_cell.length_a   1.000
_cell.length_b   1.000
_cell.length_c   1.000
_cell.angle_alpha   90.00
_cell.angle_beta   90.00
_cell.angle_gamma   90.00
#
_symmetry.space_group_name_H-M   'P 1'
#
loop_
_entity.id
_entity.type
_entity.pdbx_description
1 polymer ?
#
loop_
_entity_poly.entity_id
_entity_poly.type
_entity_poly.pdbx_seq_one_letter_code
_entity_poly.pdbx_strand_id
1 'polypeptide(L)'
;MEKHIWDEEQRHLTTVVEKLKGHIDVLQVFLKKQKGELIEERQSVSKEFSDLSDERGIDFATILPTLKEKELRYIHVNDVLSKLELLYKSAYFGRIDIEDEQLESLYIGLATFGEEDTGDIIIHDWRAPISSLFYENKLGEAFYQIPSEEIVPVQIQRRRQFKISYDNLLQIFDADIYIGDEVLQSLMTDTAKQKMKSIVTTIQSDQNAVIRSESHHNMMVLGPPGSGKTSVAMQRIAYLLYQYRRTLSAKNIMLISPSDLFNDYISNVLPELGEENVVHSTYYRLYKGMKRLPLVAETFYENVERLQKADLIHQESFYWKNSNAYAIHLVQSLQDLAMAGLPFYTLSIGKKVFISATELQELFYRKYTNLEIDFRLKKIRNHLMPRLREWKEQAILRRYEELRGVDQYIGDDEDLMRQSKKEIEKQYSPLHSAIEELGFVNIMKIYTGSIRSMDTSEAKKIYELTLRQIKSKQLFYEDLGPLMYIQAKIKGIDRNLDIKHIVIDEIQDYSFLQFKAIQQLFPKAHFTLLGDKNQIVNPTEKDQIPRELSDISIVELNKSYRSTHEITDFMSAVLKQDKVLSLGVRGRKPLVKRIDKEQRLTEIKAVVDSYYETNTSLVILCKDMASCRMLYEELKNIIPSIQLISQEQKVYMKGILIMPGYMAKGFEFTTVLIADADQSIYNGTNDKFLLYTMVSRATRNLIIFYHIELTEALKQIQKDLYLTETLK
;
A
#
# COMPACT_ATOMS: atom_id res chain seq x y z
N MET A 1 41.50 -6.79 12.45
CA MET A 1 40.99 -8.17 12.41
C MET A 1 42.10 -9.11 12.00
N GLU A 2 42.30 -10.24 12.67
CA GLU A 2 43.39 -11.18 12.40
C GLU A 2 43.21 -11.77 11.01
N LYS A 3 44.25 -11.83 10.19
CA LYS A 3 44.25 -12.35 8.82
C LYS A 3 43.69 -13.80 8.76
N HIS A 4 43.92 -14.56 9.80
CA HIS A 4 43.44 -15.95 9.93
C HIS A 4 41.88 -16.04 9.91
N ILE A 5 41.20 -15.15 10.61
CA ILE A 5 39.72 -15.11 10.66
C ILE A 5 39.14 -14.82 9.27
N TRP A 6 39.75 -13.84 8.58
CA TRP A 6 39.34 -13.52 7.21
C TRP A 6 39.49 -14.69 6.26
N ASP A 7 40.64 -15.37 6.31
CA ASP A 7 40.93 -16.51 5.45
C ASP A 7 40.02 -17.72 5.73
N GLU A 8 39.60 -17.90 6.98
CA GLU A 8 38.65 -18.95 7.37
C GLU A 8 37.25 -18.67 6.81
N GLU A 9 36.73 -17.46 7.02
CA GLU A 9 35.39 -17.06 6.53
C GLU A 9 35.35 -17.02 5.00
N GLN A 10 36.43 -16.59 4.34
CA GLN A 10 36.48 -16.58 2.87
C GLN A 10 36.47 -18.03 2.33
N ARG A 11 37.17 -18.98 2.98
CA ARG A 11 37.12 -20.39 2.57
C ARG A 11 35.73 -20.99 2.78
N HIS A 12 35.09 -20.70 3.91
CA HIS A 12 33.70 -21.12 4.15
C HIS A 12 32.75 -20.57 3.08
N LEU A 13 32.84 -19.27 2.78
CA LEU A 13 32.05 -18.63 1.72
C LEU A 13 32.23 -19.31 0.37
N THR A 14 33.49 -19.59 -0.02
CA THR A 14 33.79 -20.24 -1.31
C THR A 14 33.11 -21.60 -1.39
N THR A 15 33.20 -22.42 -0.32
CA THR A 15 32.54 -23.74 -0.27
C THR A 15 31.01 -23.62 -0.41
N VAL A 16 30.40 -22.66 0.30
CA VAL A 16 28.95 -22.46 0.26
C VAL A 16 28.52 -22.01 -1.14
N VAL A 17 29.25 -21.07 -1.77
CA VAL A 17 28.96 -20.57 -3.10
C VAL A 17 29.08 -21.62 -4.18
N GLU A 18 30.10 -22.51 -4.08
CA GLU A 18 30.25 -23.66 -4.98
C GLU A 18 29.06 -24.62 -4.90
N LYS A 19 28.60 -24.93 -3.69
CA LYS A 19 27.41 -25.77 -3.46
C LYS A 19 26.15 -25.11 -4.04
N LEU A 20 25.92 -23.80 -3.75
CA LEU A 20 24.80 -23.06 -4.29
C LEU A 20 24.78 -23.09 -5.81
N LYS A 21 25.96 -22.87 -6.46
CA LYS A 21 26.07 -22.87 -7.90
C LYS A 21 25.73 -24.24 -8.50
N GLY A 22 26.22 -25.30 -7.88
CA GLY A 22 25.92 -26.67 -8.33
C GLY A 22 24.41 -26.97 -8.30
N HIS A 23 23.69 -26.56 -7.24
CA HIS A 23 22.22 -26.71 -7.15
C HIS A 23 21.49 -25.85 -8.17
N ILE A 24 21.91 -24.60 -8.37
CA ILE A 24 21.33 -23.69 -9.37
C ILE A 24 21.44 -24.30 -10.78
N ASP A 25 22.62 -24.80 -11.16
CA ASP A 25 22.85 -25.38 -12.48
C ASP A 25 21.94 -26.61 -12.71
N VAL A 26 21.78 -27.48 -11.70
CA VAL A 26 20.87 -28.65 -11.77
C VAL A 26 19.42 -28.21 -11.96
N LEU A 27 18.95 -27.26 -11.16
CA LEU A 27 17.57 -26.79 -11.24
C LEU A 27 17.27 -26.03 -12.55
N GLN A 28 18.20 -25.27 -13.07
CA GLN A 28 18.07 -24.59 -14.38
C GLN A 28 17.91 -25.58 -15.52
N VAL A 29 18.72 -26.65 -15.55
CA VAL A 29 18.59 -27.73 -16.53
C VAL A 29 17.22 -28.41 -16.40
N PHE A 30 16.81 -28.73 -15.18
CA PHE A 30 15.51 -29.36 -14.91
C PHE A 30 14.34 -28.47 -15.39
N LEU A 31 14.33 -27.17 -15.03
CA LEU A 31 13.29 -26.25 -15.44
C LEU A 31 13.22 -26.02 -16.93
N LYS A 32 14.38 -25.98 -17.62
CA LYS A 32 14.42 -25.86 -19.07
C LYS A 32 13.74 -27.06 -19.75
N LYS A 33 13.98 -28.27 -19.26
CA LYS A 33 13.34 -29.50 -19.73
C LYS A 33 11.84 -29.49 -19.47
N GLN A 34 11.43 -29.21 -18.23
CA GLN A 34 10.00 -29.16 -17.84
C GLN A 34 9.21 -28.11 -18.61
N LYS A 35 9.81 -26.93 -18.86
CA LYS A 35 9.19 -25.88 -19.67
C LYS A 35 8.91 -26.34 -21.10
N GLY A 36 9.84 -27.08 -21.70
CA GLY A 36 9.65 -27.67 -23.04
C GLY A 36 8.48 -28.65 -23.06
N GLU A 37 8.46 -29.60 -22.11
CA GLU A 37 7.38 -30.60 -21.97
C GLU A 37 6.00 -29.93 -21.75
N LEU A 38 5.91 -28.91 -20.88
CA LEU A 38 4.66 -28.16 -20.62
C LEU A 38 4.16 -27.41 -21.84
N ILE A 39 5.07 -26.84 -22.67
CA ILE A 39 4.69 -26.13 -23.89
C ILE A 39 4.12 -27.13 -24.91
N GLU A 40 4.76 -28.28 -25.11
CA GLU A 40 4.32 -29.32 -26.03
C GLU A 40 2.95 -29.88 -25.59
N GLU A 41 2.76 -30.18 -24.30
CA GLU A 41 1.48 -30.64 -23.76
C GLU A 41 0.36 -29.62 -23.92
N ARG A 42 0.61 -28.33 -23.63
CA ARG A 42 -0.37 -27.25 -23.84
C ARG A 42 -0.75 -27.10 -25.32
N GLN A 43 0.21 -27.26 -26.22
CA GLN A 43 -0.04 -27.21 -27.67
C GLN A 43 -0.86 -28.41 -28.14
N SER A 44 -0.61 -29.62 -27.65
CA SER A 44 -1.40 -30.80 -27.97
C SER A 44 -2.83 -30.66 -27.48
N VAL A 45 -3.04 -30.25 -26.22
CA VAL A 45 -4.36 -29.97 -25.65
C VAL A 45 -5.10 -28.89 -26.46
N SER A 46 -4.40 -27.78 -26.86
CA SER A 46 -5.02 -26.73 -27.67
C SER A 46 -5.40 -27.18 -29.08
N LYS A 47 -4.61 -28.05 -29.71
CA LYS A 47 -4.94 -28.62 -31.04
C LYS A 47 -6.14 -29.57 -30.95
N GLU A 48 -6.19 -30.40 -29.91
CA GLU A 48 -7.34 -31.26 -29.66
C GLU A 48 -8.62 -30.48 -29.37
N PHE A 49 -8.50 -29.29 -28.76
CA PHE A 49 -9.64 -28.36 -28.54
C PHE A 49 -10.18 -27.77 -29.84
N SER A 50 -9.36 -27.59 -30.88
CA SER A 50 -9.81 -27.03 -32.15
C SER A 50 -10.53 -28.06 -33.05
N ASP A 51 -10.33 -29.38 -32.80
CA ASP A 51 -10.87 -30.45 -33.61
C ASP A 51 -12.10 -31.16 -33.00
N LEU A 52 -12.70 -30.62 -31.93
CA LEU A 52 -13.78 -31.28 -31.18
C LEU A 52 -15.16 -31.20 -31.82
N SER A 53 -15.62 -32.33 -32.29
CA SER A 53 -17.03 -32.78 -32.28
C SER A 53 -17.26 -33.73 -31.08
N ASP A 54 -18.14 -33.33 -30.20
CA ASP A 54 -18.94 -33.88 -29.12
C ASP A 54 -18.64 -35.20 -28.34
N GLU A 55 -17.70 -36.07 -28.71
CA GLU A 55 -17.62 -37.42 -28.08
C GLU A 55 -16.47 -37.65 -27.05
N ARG A 56 -15.55 -36.70 -26.79
CA ARG A 56 -14.34 -36.94 -26.01
C ARG A 56 -14.23 -36.16 -24.67
N GLY A 57 -15.33 -35.87 -24.03
CA GLY A 57 -15.36 -35.16 -22.74
C GLY A 57 -14.66 -35.91 -21.56
N ILE A 58 -14.38 -37.20 -21.70
CA ILE A 58 -13.79 -38.02 -20.62
C ILE A 58 -12.29 -37.88 -20.53
N ASP A 59 -11.57 -37.68 -21.65
CA ASP A 59 -10.10 -37.54 -21.64
C ASP A 59 -9.66 -36.22 -21.02
N PHE A 60 -10.43 -35.15 -21.13
CA PHE A 60 -10.13 -33.86 -20.54
C PHE A 60 -10.15 -33.83 -19.01
N ALA A 61 -11.05 -34.62 -18.42
CA ALA A 61 -11.14 -34.68 -16.95
C ALA A 61 -9.88 -35.26 -16.30
N THR A 62 -9.06 -36.03 -17.04
CA THR A 62 -7.79 -36.61 -16.59
C THR A 62 -6.57 -35.78 -16.98
N ILE A 63 -6.55 -35.16 -18.16
CA ILE A 63 -5.40 -34.38 -18.66
C ILE A 63 -5.22 -33.05 -17.93
N LEU A 64 -6.33 -32.32 -17.69
CA LEU A 64 -6.26 -31.01 -17.01
C LEU A 64 -5.68 -31.06 -15.58
N PRO A 65 -6.05 -32.01 -14.71
CA PRO A 65 -5.44 -32.15 -13.39
C PRO A 65 -3.93 -32.43 -13.45
N THR A 66 -3.51 -33.33 -14.37
CA THR A 66 -2.09 -33.68 -14.54
C THR A 66 -1.26 -32.51 -15.05
N LEU A 67 -1.79 -31.77 -16.03
CA LEU A 67 -1.14 -30.56 -16.52
C LEU A 67 -1.01 -29.51 -15.41
N LYS A 68 -2.06 -29.31 -14.62
CA LYS A 68 -2.06 -28.40 -13.48
C LYS A 68 -1.06 -28.80 -12.39
N GLU A 69 -0.91 -30.09 -12.11
CA GLU A 69 0.09 -30.61 -11.18
C GLU A 69 1.52 -30.30 -11.67
N LYS A 70 1.82 -30.55 -12.95
CA LYS A 70 3.11 -30.22 -13.57
C LYS A 70 3.39 -28.71 -13.53
N GLU A 71 2.37 -27.88 -13.80
CA GLU A 71 2.48 -26.43 -13.69
C GLU A 71 2.80 -25.98 -12.26
N LEU A 72 2.13 -26.54 -11.26
CA LEU A 72 2.40 -26.24 -9.85
C LEU A 72 3.80 -26.66 -9.45
N ARG A 73 4.27 -27.85 -9.91
CA ARG A 73 5.64 -28.30 -9.66
C ARG A 73 6.66 -27.39 -10.33
N TYR A 74 6.43 -26.97 -11.58
CA TYR A 74 7.28 -26.01 -12.27
C TYR A 74 7.39 -24.68 -11.51
N ILE A 75 6.25 -24.14 -11.06
CA ILE A 75 6.20 -22.89 -10.27
C ILE A 75 6.99 -23.05 -8.98
N HIS A 76 6.79 -24.18 -8.26
CA HIS A 76 7.49 -24.43 -7.00
C HIS A 76 9.03 -24.52 -7.20
N VAL A 77 9.48 -25.28 -8.19
CA VAL A 77 10.93 -25.41 -8.47
C VAL A 77 11.52 -24.07 -8.93
N ASN A 78 10.76 -23.27 -9.70
CA ASN A 78 11.20 -21.94 -10.12
C ASN A 78 11.31 -20.98 -8.90
N ASP A 79 10.40 -21.08 -7.92
CA ASP A 79 10.50 -20.31 -6.68
C ASP A 79 11.76 -20.68 -5.87
N VAL A 80 12.05 -21.99 -5.75
CA VAL A 80 13.28 -22.47 -5.12
C VAL A 80 14.52 -21.93 -5.84
N LEU A 81 14.56 -22.02 -7.18
CA LEU A 81 15.65 -21.47 -7.98
C LEU A 81 15.86 -19.97 -7.73
N SER A 82 14.77 -19.20 -7.71
CA SER A 82 14.84 -17.76 -7.46
C SER A 82 15.44 -17.44 -6.09
N LYS A 83 15.12 -18.23 -5.06
CA LYS A 83 15.71 -18.10 -3.71
C LYS A 83 17.19 -18.45 -3.68
N LEU A 84 17.60 -19.51 -4.39
CA LEU A 84 19.02 -19.86 -4.51
C LEU A 84 19.82 -18.80 -5.29
N GLU A 85 19.24 -18.20 -6.32
CA GLU A 85 19.86 -17.09 -7.05
C GLU A 85 20.02 -15.83 -6.18
N LEU A 86 19.09 -15.58 -5.25
CA LEU A 86 19.25 -14.51 -4.24
C LEU A 86 20.43 -14.83 -3.31
N LEU A 87 20.50 -16.05 -2.78
CA LEU A 87 21.62 -16.49 -1.94
C LEU A 87 22.94 -16.47 -2.70
N TYR A 88 22.98 -16.84 -3.98
CA TYR A 88 24.20 -16.77 -4.78
C TYR A 88 24.76 -15.35 -4.89
N LYS A 89 23.90 -14.32 -4.92
CA LYS A 89 24.33 -12.91 -4.90
C LYS A 89 24.91 -12.48 -3.55
N SER A 90 24.39 -13.03 -2.44
CA SER A 90 24.85 -12.75 -1.08
C SER A 90 24.44 -13.92 -0.20
N ALA A 91 25.34 -14.89 -0.02
CA ALA A 91 25.03 -16.19 0.56
C ALA A 91 24.43 -16.05 1.98
N TYR A 92 25.08 -15.25 2.81
CA TYR A 92 24.62 -14.94 4.16
C TYR A 92 25.10 -13.54 4.57
N PHE A 93 24.47 -12.97 5.57
CA PHE A 93 24.82 -11.64 6.08
C PHE A 93 25.17 -11.66 7.57
N GLY A 94 24.89 -12.75 8.25
CA GLY A 94 25.13 -12.90 9.68
C GLY A 94 25.63 -14.29 10.06
N ARG A 95 26.36 -14.35 11.17
CA ARG A 95 26.70 -15.58 11.88
C ARG A 95 26.50 -15.35 13.37
N ILE A 96 25.93 -16.32 14.06
CA ILE A 96 25.89 -16.41 15.50
C ILE A 96 26.56 -17.72 15.93
N ASP A 97 27.39 -17.63 16.93
CA ASP A 97 27.93 -18.81 17.61
C ASP A 97 27.16 -18.97 18.92
N ILE A 98 26.42 -20.04 19.03
CA ILE A 98 25.59 -20.37 20.19
C ILE A 98 26.18 -21.62 20.91
N GLU A 99 26.01 -21.66 22.21
CA GLU A 99 26.34 -22.80 23.04
C GLU A 99 25.04 -23.27 23.72
N ASP A 100 24.67 -24.52 23.39
CA ASP A 100 23.64 -25.28 24.08
C ASP A 100 24.35 -26.47 24.75
N GLU A 101 24.42 -27.65 24.14
CA GLU A 101 25.27 -28.75 24.58
C GLU A 101 26.67 -28.72 23.92
N GLN A 102 26.73 -28.12 22.72
CA GLN A 102 27.96 -27.93 21.94
C GLN A 102 27.99 -26.55 21.33
N LEU A 103 29.19 -26.07 20.97
CA LEU A 103 29.34 -24.81 20.26
C LEU A 103 28.97 -25.01 18.79
N GLU A 104 27.92 -24.29 18.35
CA GLU A 104 27.40 -24.32 16.99
C GLU A 104 27.48 -22.95 16.34
N SER A 105 27.88 -22.93 15.06
CA SER A 105 27.94 -21.70 14.25
C SER A 105 26.81 -21.67 13.23
N LEU A 106 25.88 -20.75 13.39
CA LEU A 106 24.69 -20.60 12.52
C LEU A 106 24.88 -19.42 11.56
N TYR A 107 24.87 -19.71 10.27
CA TYR A 107 24.91 -18.68 9.23
C TYR A 107 23.49 -18.29 8.81
N ILE A 108 23.24 -16.99 8.70
CA ILE A 108 21.90 -16.42 8.49
C ILE A 108 21.86 -15.67 7.16
N GLY A 109 20.93 -16.07 6.31
CA GLY A 109 20.72 -15.51 4.97
C GLY A 109 19.25 -15.19 4.67
N LEU A 110 18.97 -14.84 3.42
CA LEU A 110 17.63 -14.48 2.94
C LEU A 110 16.70 -15.69 2.76
N ALA A 111 17.24 -16.90 2.68
CA ALA A 111 16.49 -18.15 2.57
C ALA A 111 17.25 -19.29 3.22
N THR A 112 16.56 -20.40 3.50
CA THR A 112 17.21 -21.63 3.97
C THR A 112 17.93 -22.34 2.82
N PHE A 113 19.15 -22.79 3.08
CA PHE A 113 19.91 -23.68 2.21
C PHE A 113 20.54 -24.80 3.03
N GLY A 114 20.36 -26.02 2.59
CA GLY A 114 20.91 -27.23 3.28
C GLY A 114 21.36 -28.28 2.29
N GLU A 115 22.07 -29.29 2.80
CA GLU A 115 22.47 -30.48 2.04
C GLU A 115 21.31 -31.46 1.97
N GLU A 116 20.99 -31.94 0.76
CA GLU A 116 19.93 -32.94 0.58
C GLU A 116 20.32 -34.31 1.18
N ASP A 117 21.63 -34.65 1.17
CA ASP A 117 22.14 -35.96 1.59
C ASP A 117 22.20 -36.11 3.12
N THR A 118 22.60 -35.07 3.85
CA THR A 118 22.77 -35.10 5.32
C THR A 118 21.56 -34.49 6.04
N GLY A 119 20.84 -33.64 5.39
CA GLY A 119 19.76 -32.83 5.99
C GLY A 119 20.27 -31.63 6.81
N ASP A 120 21.59 -31.38 6.81
CA ASP A 120 22.20 -30.29 7.57
C ASP A 120 21.87 -28.92 6.94
N ILE A 121 21.48 -27.96 7.77
CA ILE A 121 21.19 -26.60 7.32
C ILE A 121 22.50 -25.81 7.31
N ILE A 122 22.93 -25.37 6.12
CA ILE A 122 24.13 -24.55 5.91
C ILE A 122 23.83 -23.08 6.14
N ILE A 123 22.66 -22.60 5.64
CA ILE A 123 22.19 -21.21 5.79
C ILE A 123 20.78 -21.24 6.36
N HIS A 124 20.57 -20.57 7.47
CA HIS A 124 19.26 -20.38 8.09
C HIS A 124 18.56 -19.16 7.51
N ASP A 125 17.28 -19.32 7.22
CA ASP A 125 16.44 -18.18 6.83
C ASP A 125 16.34 -17.18 7.99
N TRP A 126 16.48 -15.89 7.72
CA TRP A 126 16.39 -14.83 8.71
C TRP A 126 15.07 -14.81 9.48
N ARG A 127 13.99 -15.36 8.90
CA ARG A 127 12.65 -15.47 9.48
C ARG A 127 12.51 -16.66 10.43
N ALA A 128 13.40 -17.62 10.37
CA ALA A 128 13.37 -18.80 11.25
C ALA A 128 13.44 -18.37 12.73
N PRO A 129 12.80 -19.11 13.65
CA PRO A 129 12.81 -18.78 15.06
C PRO A 129 14.22 -18.59 15.64
N ILE A 130 15.14 -19.50 15.38
CA ILE A 130 16.52 -19.43 15.86
C ILE A 130 17.27 -18.20 15.33
N SER A 131 16.94 -17.72 14.14
CA SER A 131 17.54 -16.51 13.55
C SER A 131 17.14 -15.22 14.28
N SER A 132 16.15 -15.26 15.19
CA SER A 132 15.80 -14.10 16.04
C SER A 132 16.98 -13.69 16.92
N LEU A 133 17.79 -14.65 17.36
CA LEU A 133 18.96 -14.44 18.21
C LEU A 133 19.98 -13.47 17.58
N PHE A 134 20.06 -13.45 16.25
CA PHE A 134 20.96 -12.53 15.55
C PHE A 134 20.59 -11.05 15.79
N TYR A 135 19.32 -10.75 16.01
CA TYR A 135 18.79 -9.39 16.21
C TYR A 135 18.73 -8.99 17.70
N GLU A 136 19.08 -9.90 18.63
CA GLU A 136 19.24 -9.58 20.03
C GLU A 136 20.46 -8.65 20.23
N ASN A 137 20.31 -7.66 21.10
CA ASN A 137 21.37 -6.65 21.31
C ASN A 137 22.40 -7.05 22.36
N LYS A 138 22.34 -8.27 22.92
CA LYS A 138 23.20 -8.74 24.00
C LYS A 138 23.83 -10.07 23.66
N LEU A 139 25.10 -10.24 24.04
CA LEU A 139 25.74 -11.56 24.14
C LEU A 139 25.38 -12.18 25.49
N GLY A 140 25.52 -13.51 25.60
CA GLY A 140 25.20 -14.24 26.81
C GLY A 140 23.85 -14.96 26.74
N GLU A 141 23.16 -15.05 27.86
CA GLU A 141 21.88 -15.76 27.94
C GLU A 141 20.81 -15.15 27.02
N ALA A 142 20.24 -15.98 26.17
CA ALA A 142 19.17 -15.66 25.24
C ALA A 142 18.22 -16.83 25.11
N PHE A 143 17.08 -16.61 24.48
CA PHE A 143 16.12 -17.67 24.21
C PHE A 143 15.41 -17.42 22.88
N TYR A 144 14.96 -18.48 22.23
CA TYR A 144 14.07 -18.38 21.08
C TYR A 144 12.90 -19.34 21.25
N GLN A 145 11.79 -19.04 20.61
CA GLN A 145 10.56 -19.82 20.69
C GLN A 145 10.38 -20.63 19.41
N ILE A 146 10.24 -21.95 19.53
CA ILE A 146 9.94 -22.82 18.40
C ILE A 146 8.42 -22.86 18.12
N PRO A 147 7.98 -23.36 16.94
CA PRO A 147 6.56 -23.39 16.58
C PRO A 147 5.64 -24.19 17.50
N SER A 148 6.20 -25.04 18.38
CA SER A 148 5.46 -25.75 19.45
C SER A 148 5.21 -24.91 20.68
N GLU A 149 5.52 -23.61 20.67
CA GLU A 149 5.48 -22.65 21.79
C GLU A 149 6.51 -22.94 22.90
N GLU A 150 7.37 -23.91 22.75
CA GLU A 150 8.46 -24.21 23.68
C GLU A 150 9.57 -23.14 23.55
N ILE A 151 10.10 -22.71 24.70
CA ILE A 151 11.18 -21.73 24.81
C ILE A 151 12.49 -22.50 24.95
N VAL A 152 13.43 -22.28 24.04
CA VAL A 152 14.76 -22.90 24.04
C VAL A 152 15.76 -21.87 24.54
N PRO A 153 16.36 -22.07 25.74
CA PRO A 153 17.43 -21.22 26.24
C PRO A 153 18.74 -21.57 25.53
N VAL A 154 19.54 -20.55 25.20
CA VAL A 154 20.86 -20.70 24.59
C VAL A 154 21.78 -19.61 25.10
N GLN A 155 23.10 -19.82 24.94
CA GLN A 155 24.10 -18.80 25.24
C GLN A 155 24.75 -18.31 23.96
N ILE A 156 24.60 -17.00 23.64
CA ILE A 156 25.24 -16.40 22.48
C ILE A 156 26.68 -16.04 22.84
N GLN A 157 27.64 -16.75 22.23
CA GLN A 157 29.04 -16.54 22.44
C GLN A 157 29.64 -15.46 21.54
N ARG A 158 29.16 -15.39 20.29
CA ARG A 158 29.63 -14.43 19.30
C ARG A 158 28.53 -14.09 18.31
N ARG A 159 28.59 -12.86 17.81
CA ARG A 159 27.78 -12.41 16.70
C ARG A 159 28.65 -11.68 15.69
N ARG A 160 28.57 -12.09 14.42
CA ARG A 160 29.37 -11.57 13.32
C ARG A 160 28.48 -11.16 12.17
N GLN A 161 28.76 -10.02 11.56
CA GLN A 161 28.06 -9.52 10.39
C GLN A 161 29.00 -9.49 9.19
N PHE A 162 28.45 -9.82 8.00
CA PHE A 162 29.20 -9.90 6.76
C PHE A 162 28.63 -8.98 5.70
N LYS A 163 29.53 -8.44 4.86
CA LYS A 163 29.19 -7.86 3.59
C LYS A 163 29.79 -8.73 2.50
N ILE A 164 28.92 -9.39 1.73
CA ILE A 164 29.29 -10.37 0.71
C ILE A 164 28.71 -9.93 -0.63
N SER A 165 29.51 -10.11 -1.70
CA SER A 165 29.05 -9.95 -3.06
C SER A 165 29.55 -11.12 -3.91
N TYR A 166 28.62 -12.01 -4.24
CA TYR A 166 28.90 -13.30 -4.88
C TYR A 166 29.87 -14.14 -4.06
N ASP A 167 31.05 -14.43 -4.57
CA ASP A 167 32.13 -15.22 -3.94
C ASP A 167 33.14 -14.36 -3.14
N ASN A 168 32.93 -13.04 -3.09
CA ASN A 168 33.84 -12.11 -2.46
C ASN A 168 33.34 -11.62 -1.11
N LEU A 169 34.11 -11.87 -0.08
CA LEU A 169 33.91 -11.29 1.24
C LEU A 169 34.48 -9.88 1.24
N LEU A 170 33.61 -8.88 1.38
CA LEU A 170 33.98 -7.46 1.30
C LEU A 170 34.34 -6.87 2.67
N GLN A 171 33.57 -7.23 3.70
CA GLN A 171 33.75 -6.73 5.07
C GLN A 171 33.26 -7.75 6.09
N ILE A 172 33.90 -7.77 7.27
CA ILE A 172 33.49 -8.54 8.44
C ILE A 172 33.44 -7.59 9.64
N PHE A 173 32.39 -7.71 10.45
CA PHE A 173 32.21 -6.94 11.67
C PHE A 173 31.87 -7.89 12.82
N ASP A 174 32.67 -7.92 13.89
CA ASP A 174 32.30 -8.59 15.13
C ASP A 174 31.47 -7.64 16.00
N ALA A 175 30.32 -8.07 16.43
CA ALA A 175 29.34 -7.24 17.13
C ALA A 175 29.45 -7.37 18.66
N ASP A 176 30.68 -7.37 19.19
CA ASP A 176 30.95 -7.41 20.64
C ASP A 176 30.70 -6.06 21.34
N ILE A 177 30.67 -5.01 20.58
CA ILE A 177 30.40 -3.64 21.06
C ILE A 177 29.24 -3.12 20.21
N TYR A 178 28.14 -2.73 20.81
CA TYR A 178 27.00 -2.07 20.19
C TYR A 178 27.11 -2.03 18.67
N ILE A 179 26.09 -2.39 17.91
CA ILE A 179 26.11 -2.06 16.47
C ILE A 179 26.37 -0.56 16.45
N GLY A 180 27.67 -0.24 16.57
CA GLY A 180 28.13 1.13 16.74
C GLY A 180 27.76 1.85 15.48
N ASP A 181 27.46 3.11 15.62
CA ASP A 181 27.14 4.05 14.54
C ASP A 181 28.02 3.85 13.29
N GLU A 182 29.24 3.35 13.43
CA GLU A 182 30.20 3.14 12.33
C GLU A 182 29.85 2.01 11.37
N VAL A 183 29.32 0.88 11.85
CA VAL A 183 28.91 -0.25 10.98
C VAL A 183 27.61 0.07 10.27
N LEU A 184 26.66 0.60 11.02
CA LEU A 184 25.43 1.14 10.45
C LEU A 184 25.73 2.26 9.44
N GLN A 185 26.71 3.12 9.78
CA GLN A 185 27.19 4.21 8.93
C GLN A 185 27.86 3.71 7.65
N SER A 186 28.71 2.68 7.72
CA SER A 186 29.36 2.12 6.54
C SER A 186 28.35 1.41 5.61
N LEU A 187 27.40 0.69 6.18
CA LEU A 187 26.30 0.06 5.43
C LEU A 187 25.34 1.10 4.82
N MET A 188 25.07 2.21 5.52
CA MET A 188 24.23 3.29 5.04
C MET A 188 24.92 4.21 4.03
N THR A 189 26.23 4.33 4.05
CA THR A 189 26.99 5.18 3.13
C THR A 189 27.00 4.61 1.71
N ASP A 190 27.05 3.27 1.58
CA ASP A 190 26.98 2.59 0.28
C ASP A 190 25.55 2.44 -0.24
N THR A 191 24.53 2.55 0.62
CA THR A 191 23.12 2.38 0.24
C THR A 191 22.56 3.50 -0.63
N ALA A 192 23.23 4.63 -0.71
CA ALA A 192 22.87 5.68 -1.68
C ALA A 192 22.94 5.20 -3.14
N LYS A 193 23.68 4.13 -3.42
CA LYS A 193 23.84 3.53 -4.75
C LYS A 193 23.01 2.25 -4.99
N GLN A 194 22.47 1.64 -3.95
CA GLN A 194 21.70 0.39 -4.08
C GLN A 194 20.37 0.50 -3.31
N LYS A 195 19.25 0.42 -4.05
CA LYS A 195 17.90 0.28 -3.48
C LYS A 195 17.89 -0.82 -2.41
N MET A 196 17.38 -0.50 -1.23
CA MET A 196 16.91 -1.38 -0.14
C MET A 196 17.58 -2.75 0.13
N LYS A 197 18.70 -3.10 -0.49
CA LYS A 197 19.38 -4.41 -0.34
C LYS A 197 19.88 -4.72 1.09
N SER A 198 19.95 -3.73 1.96
CA SER A 198 20.46 -3.89 3.33
C SER A 198 19.37 -3.98 4.39
N ILE A 199 18.09 -4.04 4.00
CA ILE A 199 16.94 -3.92 4.93
C ILE A 199 16.99 -4.98 6.03
N VAL A 200 17.32 -6.24 5.71
CA VAL A 200 17.31 -7.34 6.69
C VAL A 200 18.55 -7.29 7.60
N THR A 201 19.67 -6.82 7.09
CA THR A 201 20.94 -6.77 7.85
C THR A 201 20.95 -5.67 8.92
N THR A 202 20.05 -4.71 8.82
CA THR A 202 19.97 -3.53 9.70
C THR A 202 18.77 -3.53 10.64
N ILE A 203 18.02 -4.65 10.70
CA ILE A 203 16.88 -4.77 11.62
C ILE A 203 17.37 -4.59 13.06
N GLN A 204 16.75 -3.66 13.76
CA GLN A 204 17.04 -3.43 15.18
C GLN A 204 16.11 -4.28 16.07
N SER A 205 16.47 -4.46 17.33
CA SER A 205 15.72 -5.32 18.23
C SER A 205 14.27 -4.84 18.46
N ASP A 206 14.03 -3.53 18.54
CA ASP A 206 12.69 -2.94 18.60
C ASP A 206 11.87 -3.21 17.33
N GLN A 207 12.51 -3.14 16.16
CA GLN A 207 11.90 -3.50 14.88
C GLN A 207 11.66 -5.02 14.77
N ASN A 208 12.60 -5.84 15.22
CA ASN A 208 12.47 -7.29 15.23
C ASN A 208 11.27 -7.76 16.07
N ALA A 209 11.04 -7.12 17.23
CA ALA A 209 9.88 -7.37 18.05
C ALA A 209 8.54 -7.10 17.30
N VAL A 210 8.48 -6.02 16.51
CA VAL A 210 7.33 -5.71 15.67
C VAL A 210 7.14 -6.74 14.55
N ILE A 211 8.23 -7.10 13.86
CA ILE A 211 8.20 -8.04 12.74
C ILE A 211 7.68 -9.40 13.18
N ARG A 212 8.16 -9.90 14.30
CA ARG A 212 7.87 -11.25 14.82
C ARG A 212 6.68 -11.32 15.79
N SER A 213 6.07 -10.19 16.12
CA SER A 213 4.88 -10.17 16.97
C SER A 213 3.80 -11.10 16.39
N GLU A 214 3.12 -11.83 17.25
CA GLU A 214 2.09 -12.79 16.87
C GLU A 214 1.04 -12.18 15.94
N SER A 215 0.74 -12.86 14.86
CA SER A 215 -0.02 -12.33 13.73
C SER A 215 -1.52 -12.22 13.95
N HIS A 216 -2.03 -12.82 15.01
CA HIS A 216 -3.48 -12.85 15.27
C HIS A 216 -4.02 -11.55 15.85
N HIS A 217 -3.13 -10.64 16.26
CA HIS A 217 -3.52 -9.36 16.83
C HIS A 217 -3.38 -8.22 15.82
N ASN A 218 -4.29 -7.28 15.92
CA ASN A 218 -4.18 -6.01 15.23
C ASN A 218 -3.00 -5.22 15.80
N MET A 219 -2.24 -4.54 14.96
CA MET A 219 -1.07 -3.79 15.38
C MET A 219 -1.08 -2.38 14.80
N MET A 220 -0.66 -1.41 15.60
CA MET A 220 -0.37 -0.05 15.16
C MET A 220 1.08 0.29 15.46
N VAL A 221 1.85 0.62 14.43
CA VAL A 221 3.25 1.02 14.53
C VAL A 221 3.34 2.52 14.29
N LEU A 222 3.70 3.25 15.32
CA LEU A 222 3.86 4.69 15.28
C LEU A 222 5.36 5.05 15.34
N GLY A 223 5.76 6.11 14.67
CA GLY A 223 7.15 6.56 14.76
C GLY A 223 7.44 7.76 13.86
N PRO A 224 8.56 8.46 14.12
CA PRO A 224 8.99 9.60 13.32
C PRO A 224 9.40 9.15 11.90
N PRO A 225 9.61 10.11 10.99
CA PRO A 225 10.21 9.83 9.70
C PRO A 225 11.57 9.16 9.87
N GLY A 226 11.86 8.19 9.01
CA GLY A 226 13.15 7.48 9.06
C GLY A 226 13.27 6.41 10.16
N SER A 227 12.20 6.11 10.92
CA SER A 227 12.20 5.01 11.89
C SER A 227 12.07 3.62 11.23
N GLY A 228 11.91 3.56 9.91
CA GLY A 228 11.82 2.30 9.17
C GLY A 228 10.43 1.67 9.13
N LYS A 229 9.35 2.39 9.47
CA LYS A 229 7.97 1.85 9.51
C LYS A 229 7.59 1.03 8.28
N THR A 230 7.77 1.58 7.09
CA THR A 230 7.43 0.89 5.83
C THR A 230 8.31 -0.33 5.60
N SER A 231 9.61 -0.24 5.92
CA SER A 231 10.53 -1.40 5.84
C SER A 231 10.12 -2.51 6.80
N VAL A 232 9.83 -2.16 8.05
CA VAL A 232 9.32 -3.09 9.08
C VAL A 232 8.02 -3.76 8.63
N ALA A 233 7.12 -3.01 7.98
CA ALA A 233 5.89 -3.58 7.44
C ALA A 233 6.14 -4.59 6.33
N MET A 234 7.07 -4.31 5.39
CA MET A 234 7.44 -5.25 4.33
C MET A 234 8.09 -6.52 4.91
N GLN A 235 8.99 -6.35 5.87
CA GLN A 235 9.62 -7.45 6.60
C GLN A 235 8.61 -8.27 7.40
N ARG A 236 7.62 -7.61 8.04
CA ARG A 236 6.51 -8.28 8.71
C ARG A 236 5.65 -9.08 7.73
N ILE A 237 5.31 -8.53 6.57
CA ILE A 237 4.61 -9.26 5.51
C ILE A 237 5.41 -10.51 5.12
N ALA A 238 6.71 -10.38 4.86
CA ALA A 238 7.57 -11.51 4.52
C ALA A 238 7.64 -12.55 5.66
N TYR A 239 7.70 -12.10 6.91
CA TYR A 239 7.65 -12.99 8.08
C TYR A 239 6.30 -13.72 8.18
N LEU A 240 5.17 -13.03 8.01
CA LEU A 240 3.84 -13.64 8.06
C LEU A 240 3.65 -14.68 6.95
N LEU A 241 4.11 -14.38 5.73
CA LEU A 241 4.08 -15.33 4.60
C LEU A 241 4.93 -16.57 4.88
N TYR A 242 6.10 -16.43 5.50
CA TYR A 242 6.97 -17.53 5.89
C TYR A 242 6.32 -18.36 7.02
N GLN A 243 5.87 -17.73 8.09
CA GLN A 243 5.34 -18.39 9.28
C GLN A 243 4.03 -19.13 8.98
N TYR A 244 3.13 -18.50 8.21
CA TYR A 244 1.80 -19.05 7.90
C TYR A 244 1.67 -19.57 6.47
N ARG A 245 2.78 -19.99 5.84
CA ARG A 245 2.83 -20.46 4.44
C ARG A 245 1.82 -21.55 4.06
N ARG A 246 1.25 -22.28 5.05
CA ARG A 246 0.20 -23.28 4.83
C ARG A 246 -1.19 -22.67 4.67
N THR A 247 -1.44 -21.49 5.21
CA THR A 247 -2.76 -20.86 5.32
C THR A 247 -2.83 -19.45 4.75
N LEU A 248 -1.69 -18.81 4.51
CA LEU A 248 -1.55 -17.44 4.02
C LEU A 248 -0.66 -17.42 2.78
N SER A 249 -1.11 -16.72 1.75
CA SER A 249 -0.35 -16.46 0.52
C SER A 249 -0.33 -14.97 0.23
N ALA A 250 0.53 -14.52 -0.66
CA ALA A 250 0.63 -13.11 -1.06
C ALA A 250 -0.73 -12.53 -1.54
N LYS A 251 -1.58 -13.37 -2.15
CA LYS A 251 -2.94 -13.00 -2.59
C LYS A 251 -3.92 -12.72 -1.45
N ASN A 252 -3.62 -13.20 -0.24
CA ASN A 252 -4.44 -12.98 0.96
C ASN A 252 -4.02 -11.74 1.76
N ILE A 253 -2.95 -11.05 1.34
CA ILE A 253 -2.46 -9.84 1.99
C ILE A 253 -2.67 -8.65 1.06
N MET A 254 -3.18 -7.55 1.61
CA MET A 254 -3.35 -6.29 0.89
C MET A 254 -2.54 -5.18 1.55
N LEU A 255 -1.78 -4.45 0.74
CA LEU A 255 -1.13 -3.21 1.15
C LEU A 255 -1.88 -2.02 0.58
N ILE A 256 -2.35 -1.15 1.47
CA ILE A 256 -3.00 0.11 1.11
C ILE A 256 -2.01 1.24 1.37
N SER A 257 -1.62 1.93 0.31
CA SER A 257 -0.61 2.99 0.33
C SER A 257 -1.20 4.33 -0.09
N PRO A 258 -0.48 5.44 0.13
CA PRO A 258 -0.95 6.78 -0.22
C PRO A 258 -1.18 6.99 -1.73
N SER A 259 -0.36 6.36 -2.59
CA SER A 259 -0.41 6.56 -4.02
C SER A 259 0.07 5.36 -4.83
N ASP A 260 -0.34 5.32 -6.12
CA ASP A 260 0.13 4.30 -7.06
C ASP A 260 1.63 4.42 -7.37
N LEU A 261 2.15 5.65 -7.38
CA LEU A 261 3.58 5.92 -7.56
C LEU A 261 4.42 5.34 -6.41
N PHE A 262 3.92 5.43 -5.19
CA PHE A 262 4.55 4.82 -4.03
C PHE A 262 4.49 3.29 -4.09
N ASN A 263 3.40 2.71 -4.59
CA ASN A 263 3.30 1.27 -4.82
C ASN A 263 4.37 0.76 -5.78
N ASP A 264 4.65 1.48 -6.88
CA ASP A 264 5.73 1.13 -7.81
C ASP A 264 7.11 1.23 -7.15
N TYR A 265 7.32 2.27 -6.34
CA TYR A 265 8.57 2.46 -5.59
C TYR A 265 8.90 1.28 -4.66
N ILE A 266 7.91 0.71 -3.95
CA ILE A 266 8.10 -0.39 -3.01
C ILE A 266 7.90 -1.79 -3.61
N SER A 267 7.46 -1.89 -4.87
CA SER A 267 7.12 -3.16 -5.54
C SER A 267 8.27 -4.18 -5.61
N ASN A 268 9.52 -3.72 -5.53
CA ASN A 268 10.70 -4.60 -5.57
C ASN A 268 11.15 -5.10 -4.19
N VAL A 269 10.55 -4.60 -3.09
CA VAL A 269 11.04 -4.90 -1.73
C VAL A 269 10.73 -6.34 -1.33
N LEU A 270 9.50 -6.82 -1.54
CA LEU A 270 9.14 -8.20 -1.20
C LEU A 270 9.90 -9.24 -2.04
N PRO A 271 10.07 -9.07 -3.37
CA PRO A 271 10.95 -9.94 -4.15
C PRO A 271 12.40 -9.96 -3.67
N GLU A 272 12.95 -8.83 -3.20
CA GLU A 272 14.29 -8.79 -2.59
C GLU A 272 14.35 -9.54 -1.25
N LEU A 273 13.21 -9.72 -0.56
CA LEU A 273 13.06 -10.54 0.65
C LEU A 273 12.72 -12.02 0.37
N GLY A 274 12.67 -12.42 -0.90
CA GLY A 274 12.38 -13.79 -1.34
C GLY A 274 10.88 -14.13 -1.37
N GLU A 275 9.99 -13.12 -1.40
CA GLU A 275 8.54 -13.32 -1.41
C GLU A 275 7.88 -12.73 -2.66
N GLU A 276 6.68 -13.25 -3.00
CA GLU A 276 5.84 -12.68 -4.04
C GLU A 276 5.25 -11.33 -3.60
N ASN A 277 4.96 -10.47 -4.59
CA ASN A 277 4.25 -9.23 -4.32
C ASN A 277 2.81 -9.48 -3.85
N VAL A 278 2.42 -8.76 -2.82
CA VAL A 278 1.05 -8.76 -2.28
C VAL A 278 0.11 -7.91 -3.13
N VAL A 279 -1.17 -7.96 -2.83
CA VAL A 279 -2.17 -7.10 -3.50
C VAL A 279 -1.94 -5.65 -3.09
N HIS A 280 -1.63 -4.79 -4.05
CA HIS A 280 -1.46 -3.35 -3.82
C HIS A 280 -2.73 -2.57 -4.18
N SER A 281 -3.10 -1.64 -3.32
CA SER A 281 -4.24 -0.75 -3.56
C SER A 281 -3.99 0.65 -2.97
N THR A 282 -4.85 1.60 -3.35
CA THR A 282 -5.01 2.89 -2.69
C THR A 282 -6.46 3.02 -2.23
N TYR A 283 -6.75 3.93 -1.29
CA TYR A 283 -8.12 4.17 -0.85
C TYR A 283 -9.05 4.53 -2.03
N TYR A 284 -8.56 5.34 -2.94
CA TYR A 284 -9.29 5.72 -4.14
C TYR A 284 -9.57 4.55 -5.10
N ARG A 285 -8.62 3.60 -5.22
CA ARG A 285 -8.82 2.38 -6.01
C ARG A 285 -9.86 1.46 -5.37
N LEU A 286 -9.87 1.33 -4.03
CA LEU A 286 -10.93 0.60 -3.33
C LEU A 286 -12.30 1.20 -3.62
N TYR A 287 -12.44 2.53 -3.56
CA TYR A 287 -13.68 3.21 -3.94
C TYR A 287 -14.06 2.93 -5.40
N LYS A 288 -13.12 3.04 -6.34
CA LYS A 288 -13.38 2.75 -7.77
C LYS A 288 -13.75 1.29 -8.04
N GLY A 289 -13.25 0.35 -7.24
CA GLY A 289 -13.60 -1.07 -7.32
C GLY A 289 -15.03 -1.37 -6.87
N MET A 290 -15.62 -0.50 -6.06
CA MET A 290 -17.04 -0.57 -5.72
C MET A 290 -17.91 -0.14 -6.92
N LYS A 291 -19.17 -0.63 -6.96
CA LYS A 291 -20.06 -0.30 -8.09
C LYS A 291 -20.32 1.19 -8.19
N ARG A 292 -20.06 1.72 -9.37
CA ARG A 292 -19.96 3.16 -9.64
C ARG A 292 -21.30 3.87 -9.45
N LEU A 293 -21.26 4.92 -8.64
CA LEU A 293 -22.19 6.01 -8.76
C LEU A 293 -21.80 6.80 -10.03
N PRO A 294 -22.77 7.36 -10.81
CA PRO A 294 -22.46 8.13 -12.02
C PRO A 294 -21.93 9.53 -11.69
N LEU A 295 -20.95 9.61 -10.82
CA LEU A 295 -20.35 10.82 -10.27
C LEU A 295 -18.83 10.73 -10.38
N VAL A 296 -18.17 11.86 -10.64
CA VAL A 296 -16.71 11.95 -10.68
C VAL A 296 -16.20 12.19 -9.25
N ALA A 297 -15.39 11.29 -8.77
CA ALA A 297 -14.82 11.40 -7.43
C ALA A 297 -13.45 12.09 -7.47
N GLU A 298 -13.25 13.01 -6.53
CA GLU A 298 -11.99 13.69 -6.28
C GLU A 298 -10.96 12.71 -5.70
N THR A 299 -9.72 12.81 -6.15
CA THR A 299 -8.58 12.07 -5.59
C THR A 299 -8.07 12.74 -4.30
N PHE A 300 -7.24 12.04 -3.54
CA PHE A 300 -6.60 12.59 -2.35
C PHE A 300 -5.80 13.88 -2.66
N TYR A 301 -5.03 13.88 -3.73
CA TYR A 301 -4.21 15.04 -4.11
C TYR A 301 -5.03 16.23 -4.60
N GLU A 302 -6.11 15.99 -5.37
CA GLU A 302 -7.05 17.03 -5.75
C GLU A 302 -7.73 17.66 -4.52
N ASN A 303 -8.05 16.84 -3.52
CA ASN A 303 -8.57 17.31 -2.23
C ASN A 303 -7.56 18.22 -1.51
N VAL A 304 -6.28 17.84 -1.44
CA VAL A 304 -5.23 18.66 -0.83
C VAL A 304 -5.13 20.02 -1.53
N GLU A 305 -5.10 20.02 -2.87
CA GLU A 305 -5.08 21.26 -3.68
C GLU A 305 -6.33 22.12 -3.48
N ARG A 306 -7.50 21.49 -3.41
CA ARG A 306 -8.76 22.19 -3.16
C ARG A 306 -8.76 22.86 -1.79
N LEU A 307 -8.39 22.14 -0.73
CA LEU A 307 -8.41 22.64 0.64
C LEU A 307 -7.42 23.79 0.87
N GLN A 308 -6.30 23.84 0.14
CA GLN A 308 -5.36 24.97 0.20
C GLN A 308 -5.95 26.27 -0.38
N LYS A 309 -6.89 26.17 -1.33
CA LYS A 309 -7.51 27.28 -2.07
C LYS A 309 -8.97 27.52 -1.68
N ALA A 310 -9.55 26.62 -0.87
CA ALA A 310 -10.96 26.60 -0.58
C ALA A 310 -11.38 27.73 0.36
N ASP A 311 -12.61 28.20 0.17
CA ASP A 311 -13.31 29.03 1.12
C ASP A 311 -13.66 28.23 2.40
N LEU A 312 -14.08 28.98 3.42
CA LEU A 312 -14.33 28.43 4.76
C LEU A 312 -15.35 27.28 4.74
N ILE A 313 -16.41 27.37 3.94
CA ILE A 313 -17.46 26.33 3.93
C ILE A 313 -16.98 24.99 3.39
N HIS A 314 -16.06 24.98 2.43
CA HIS A 314 -15.48 23.73 1.91
C HIS A 314 -14.51 23.10 2.93
N GLN A 315 -13.75 23.93 3.67
CA GLN A 315 -12.92 23.44 4.77
C GLN A 315 -13.77 22.90 5.91
N GLU A 316 -14.84 23.60 6.31
CA GLU A 316 -15.80 23.14 7.31
C GLU A 316 -16.45 21.81 6.89
N SER A 317 -16.84 21.66 5.61
CA SER A 317 -17.41 20.43 5.07
C SER A 317 -16.45 19.26 5.21
N PHE A 318 -15.17 19.47 4.86
CA PHE A 318 -14.14 18.44 4.99
C PHE A 318 -13.98 17.97 6.44
N TYR A 319 -13.80 18.89 7.39
CA TYR A 319 -13.61 18.54 8.80
C TYR A 319 -14.85 17.88 9.40
N TRP A 320 -16.03 18.41 9.10
CA TRP A 320 -17.28 17.91 9.62
C TRP A 320 -17.59 16.47 9.14
N LYS A 321 -17.44 16.20 7.83
CA LYS A 321 -17.69 14.87 7.26
C LYS A 321 -16.66 13.82 7.70
N ASN A 322 -15.47 14.25 8.07
CA ASN A 322 -14.43 13.38 8.62
C ASN A 322 -14.41 13.33 10.15
N SER A 323 -15.36 14.00 10.83
CA SER A 323 -15.48 14.00 12.29
C SER A 323 -16.01 12.67 12.81
N ASN A 324 -15.60 12.36 14.03
CA ASN A 324 -16.08 11.19 14.75
C ASN A 324 -17.57 11.27 15.06
N ALA A 325 -18.05 12.49 15.34
CA ALA A 325 -19.47 12.75 15.61
C ALA A 325 -20.35 12.33 14.41
N TYR A 326 -19.97 12.76 13.19
CA TYR A 326 -20.69 12.36 11.98
C TYR A 326 -20.55 10.85 11.72
N ALA A 327 -19.39 10.27 11.92
CA ALA A 327 -19.19 8.84 11.73
C ALA A 327 -20.08 7.98 12.63
N ILE A 328 -20.16 8.31 13.93
CA ILE A 328 -21.04 7.63 14.89
C ILE A 328 -22.51 7.80 14.50
N HIS A 329 -22.89 9.02 14.13
CA HIS A 329 -24.25 9.31 13.68
C HIS A 329 -24.62 8.53 12.43
N LEU A 330 -23.74 8.44 11.44
CA LEU A 330 -23.99 7.66 10.22
C LEU A 330 -24.19 6.17 10.52
N VAL A 331 -23.33 5.61 11.39
CA VAL A 331 -23.46 4.20 11.82
C VAL A 331 -24.82 3.96 12.47
N GLN A 332 -25.24 4.83 13.38
CA GLN A 332 -26.54 4.74 14.04
C GLN A 332 -27.70 4.91 13.05
N SER A 333 -27.62 5.89 12.17
CA SER A 333 -28.63 6.14 11.13
C SER A 333 -28.89 4.93 10.22
N LEU A 334 -27.82 4.14 9.91
CA LEU A 334 -27.97 2.91 9.13
C LEU A 334 -28.65 1.80 9.93
N GLN A 335 -28.43 1.74 11.23
CA GLN A 335 -29.14 0.79 12.12
C GLN A 335 -30.63 1.16 12.17
N ASP A 336 -30.97 2.44 12.30
CA ASP A 336 -32.35 2.92 12.32
C ASP A 336 -33.05 2.62 10.97
N LEU A 337 -32.36 2.83 9.85
CA LEU A 337 -32.86 2.50 8.50
C LEU A 337 -33.11 1.00 8.30
N ALA A 338 -32.44 0.13 9.06
CA ALA A 338 -32.74 -1.31 9.06
C ALA A 338 -34.12 -1.63 9.67
N MET A 339 -34.61 -0.73 10.54
CA MET A 339 -35.92 -0.88 11.20
C MET A 339 -37.04 -0.20 10.42
N ALA A 340 -36.78 0.96 9.81
CA ALA A 340 -37.76 1.71 9.05
C ALA A 340 -37.10 2.74 8.09
N GLY A 341 -37.74 3.03 6.97
CA GLY A 341 -37.42 4.21 6.13
C GLY A 341 -36.32 4.04 5.08
N LEU A 342 -35.80 2.81 4.84
CA LEU A 342 -34.82 2.58 3.77
C LEU A 342 -35.37 3.06 2.42
N PRO A 343 -34.69 3.98 1.72
CA PRO A 343 -35.22 4.53 0.47
C PRO A 343 -34.95 3.60 -0.72
N PHE A 344 -36.00 3.27 -1.44
CA PHE A 344 -35.94 2.46 -2.66
C PHE A 344 -36.28 3.27 -3.89
N TYR A 345 -35.77 2.85 -5.04
CA TYR A 345 -36.21 3.29 -6.36
C TYR A 345 -37.30 2.36 -6.91
N THR A 346 -38.32 2.92 -7.52
CA THR A 346 -39.20 2.17 -8.40
C THR A 346 -38.44 1.75 -9.64
N LEU A 347 -38.45 0.45 -9.95
CA LEU A 347 -37.83 -0.08 -11.16
C LEU A 347 -38.84 -0.21 -12.26
N SER A 348 -38.49 0.27 -13.47
CA SER A 348 -39.40 0.29 -14.62
C SER A 348 -38.64 0.05 -15.94
N ILE A 349 -39.38 -0.39 -16.99
CA ILE A 349 -38.91 -0.47 -18.36
C ILE A 349 -39.81 0.45 -19.19
N GLY A 350 -39.25 1.52 -19.71
CA GLY A 350 -40.04 2.59 -20.33
C GLY A 350 -41.10 3.11 -19.35
N LYS A 351 -42.38 3.06 -19.73
CA LYS A 351 -43.50 3.48 -18.87
C LYS A 351 -44.08 2.38 -17.97
N LYS A 352 -43.61 1.11 -18.11
CA LYS A 352 -44.13 -0.03 -17.32
C LYS A 352 -43.35 -0.21 -16.05
N VAL A 353 -44.01 -0.14 -14.89
CA VAL A 353 -43.44 -0.41 -13.59
C VAL A 353 -43.22 -1.93 -13.43
N PHE A 354 -41.98 -2.33 -13.19
CA PHE A 354 -41.61 -3.71 -12.86
C PHE A 354 -41.86 -4.01 -11.38
N ILE A 355 -41.40 -3.14 -10.51
CA ILE A 355 -41.65 -3.18 -9.06
C ILE A 355 -41.61 -1.76 -8.47
N SER A 356 -42.58 -1.45 -7.61
CA SER A 356 -42.64 -0.15 -6.95
C SER A 356 -41.75 -0.08 -5.71
N ALA A 357 -41.37 1.15 -5.32
CA ALA A 357 -40.64 1.39 -4.07
C ALA A 357 -41.42 0.90 -2.84
N THR A 358 -42.75 0.99 -2.86
CA THR A 358 -43.63 0.53 -1.78
C THR A 358 -43.60 -1.01 -1.67
N GLU A 359 -43.68 -1.71 -2.79
CA GLU A 359 -43.60 -3.18 -2.83
C GLU A 359 -42.20 -3.67 -2.34
N LEU A 360 -41.11 -2.97 -2.70
CA LEU A 360 -39.78 -3.24 -2.17
C LEU A 360 -39.69 -3.01 -0.65
N GLN A 361 -40.35 -1.98 -0.12
CA GLN A 361 -40.43 -1.75 1.33
C GLN A 361 -41.19 -2.87 2.03
N GLU A 362 -42.27 -3.34 1.47
CA GLU A 362 -43.02 -4.50 2.04
C GLU A 362 -42.21 -5.78 2.08
N LEU A 363 -41.48 -6.07 0.98
CA LEU A 363 -40.58 -7.23 0.94
C LEU A 363 -39.47 -7.09 2.01
N PHE A 364 -38.91 -5.89 2.17
CA PHE A 364 -37.80 -5.66 3.08
C PHE A 364 -38.23 -5.68 4.55
N TYR A 365 -39.34 -5.02 4.92
CA TYR A 365 -39.75 -4.84 6.32
C TYR A 365 -40.80 -5.84 6.80
N ARG A 366 -41.50 -6.55 5.93
CA ARG A 366 -42.54 -7.51 6.32
C ARG A 366 -42.12 -8.95 6.02
N LYS A 367 -41.52 -9.22 4.87
CA LYS A 367 -41.24 -10.58 4.42
C LYS A 367 -39.89 -11.12 4.94
N TYR A 368 -38.88 -10.26 5.03
CA TYR A 368 -37.51 -10.67 5.37
C TYR A 368 -36.96 -10.05 6.66
N THR A 369 -37.80 -9.73 7.62
CA THR A 369 -37.51 -8.95 8.84
C THR A 369 -36.38 -9.48 9.71
N ASN A 370 -36.18 -10.81 9.79
CA ASN A 370 -35.25 -11.44 10.74
C ASN A 370 -33.82 -11.58 10.19
N LEU A 371 -33.47 -10.85 9.15
CA LEU A 371 -32.15 -10.90 8.51
C LEU A 371 -31.46 -9.55 8.60
N GLU A 372 -30.14 -9.55 8.48
CA GLU A 372 -29.36 -8.30 8.30
C GLU A 372 -29.68 -7.63 6.95
N ILE A 373 -29.39 -6.33 6.85
CA ILE A 373 -29.75 -5.50 5.67
C ILE A 373 -29.31 -6.15 4.36
N ASP A 374 -28.06 -6.55 4.27
CA ASP A 374 -27.49 -7.13 3.04
C ASP A 374 -28.14 -8.46 2.65
N PHE A 375 -28.47 -9.31 3.64
CA PHE A 375 -29.17 -10.56 3.41
C PHE A 375 -30.61 -10.33 2.97
N ARG A 376 -31.32 -9.35 3.54
CA ARG A 376 -32.67 -8.96 3.09
C ARG A 376 -32.65 -8.56 1.63
N LEU A 377 -31.70 -7.69 1.26
CA LEU A 377 -31.57 -7.18 -0.11
C LEU A 377 -31.19 -8.29 -1.10
N LYS A 378 -30.30 -9.21 -0.74
CA LYS A 378 -29.97 -10.39 -1.54
C LYS A 378 -31.18 -11.31 -1.73
N LYS A 379 -32.04 -11.48 -0.71
CA LYS A 379 -33.30 -12.23 -0.82
C LYS A 379 -34.27 -11.54 -1.77
N ILE A 380 -34.38 -10.20 -1.72
CA ILE A 380 -35.19 -9.43 -2.67
C ILE A 380 -34.65 -9.62 -4.09
N ARG A 381 -33.36 -9.48 -4.32
CA ARG A 381 -32.71 -9.75 -5.62
C ARG A 381 -33.11 -11.13 -6.14
N ASN A 382 -32.91 -12.16 -5.33
CA ASN A 382 -33.22 -13.55 -5.70
C ASN A 382 -34.72 -13.76 -5.96
N HIS A 383 -35.60 -12.97 -5.35
CA HIS A 383 -37.04 -12.97 -5.61
C HIS A 383 -37.38 -12.28 -6.93
N LEU A 384 -36.66 -11.23 -7.30
CA LEU A 384 -36.94 -10.44 -8.51
C LEU A 384 -36.33 -11.05 -9.78
N MET A 385 -35.25 -11.82 -9.71
CA MET A 385 -34.57 -12.37 -10.88
C MET A 385 -35.45 -13.36 -11.68
N PRO A 386 -36.18 -14.32 -11.07
CA PRO A 386 -37.15 -15.16 -11.81
C PRO A 386 -38.25 -14.34 -12.47
N ARG A 387 -38.86 -13.38 -11.75
CA ARG A 387 -39.87 -12.48 -12.29
C ARG A 387 -39.35 -11.66 -13.49
N LEU A 388 -38.09 -11.24 -13.47
CA LEU A 388 -37.47 -10.55 -14.60
C LEU A 388 -37.30 -11.49 -15.81
N ARG A 389 -36.96 -12.75 -15.56
CA ARG A 389 -36.85 -13.77 -16.63
C ARG A 389 -38.16 -13.96 -17.33
N GLU A 390 -39.26 -14.16 -16.60
CA GLU A 390 -40.60 -14.28 -17.16
C GLU A 390 -41.00 -13.03 -17.98
N TRP A 391 -40.72 -11.85 -17.49
CA TRP A 391 -40.97 -10.61 -18.22
C TRP A 391 -40.19 -10.51 -19.52
N LYS A 392 -38.92 -10.94 -19.52
CA LYS A 392 -38.09 -11.00 -20.73
C LYS A 392 -38.66 -12.01 -21.76
N GLU A 393 -39.00 -13.19 -21.32
CA GLU A 393 -39.57 -14.23 -22.21
C GLU A 393 -40.85 -13.76 -22.88
N GLN A 394 -41.76 -13.16 -22.10
CA GLN A 394 -42.98 -12.59 -22.65
C GLN A 394 -42.74 -11.41 -23.60
N ALA A 395 -41.70 -10.61 -23.35
CA ALA A 395 -41.35 -9.51 -24.21
C ALA A 395 -40.70 -9.99 -25.52
N ILE A 396 -39.87 -11.03 -25.47
CA ILE A 396 -39.28 -11.64 -26.64
C ILE A 396 -40.38 -12.22 -27.57
N LEU A 397 -41.36 -12.96 -27.03
CA LEU A 397 -42.45 -13.52 -27.79
C LEU A 397 -43.28 -12.40 -28.45
N ARG A 398 -43.64 -11.35 -27.70
CA ARG A 398 -44.37 -10.19 -28.27
C ARG A 398 -43.58 -9.54 -29.40
N ARG A 399 -42.29 -9.34 -29.20
CA ARG A 399 -41.42 -8.70 -30.21
C ARG A 399 -41.26 -9.57 -31.45
N TYR A 400 -41.17 -10.87 -31.27
CA TYR A 400 -41.16 -11.82 -32.37
C TYR A 400 -42.46 -11.77 -33.18
N GLU A 401 -43.64 -11.74 -32.52
CA GLU A 401 -44.96 -11.61 -33.20
C GLU A 401 -45.08 -10.26 -33.95
N GLU A 402 -44.58 -9.15 -33.34
CA GLU A 402 -44.52 -7.85 -34.00
C GLU A 402 -43.67 -7.88 -35.27
N LEU A 403 -42.48 -8.50 -35.22
CA LEU A 403 -41.57 -8.58 -36.37
C LEU A 403 -42.12 -9.52 -37.45
N ARG A 404 -42.77 -10.61 -37.07
CA ARG A 404 -43.42 -11.55 -37.99
C ARG A 404 -44.60 -10.93 -38.75
N GLY A 405 -45.29 -9.96 -38.15
CA GLY A 405 -46.41 -9.23 -38.77
C GLY A 405 -46.02 -8.13 -39.76
N VAL A 406 -44.73 -7.93 -40.02
CA VAL A 406 -44.24 -6.91 -40.97
C VAL A 406 -44.03 -7.55 -42.36
N ASP A 407 -44.83 -7.24 -43.34
CA ASP A 407 -44.87 -7.84 -44.70
C ASP A 407 -43.56 -7.71 -45.52
N GLN A 408 -42.54 -7.05 -45.03
CA GLN A 408 -41.26 -6.79 -45.74
C GLN A 408 -40.05 -7.50 -45.14
N TYR A 409 -40.22 -8.41 -44.17
CA TYR A 409 -39.07 -9.10 -43.58
C TYR A 409 -38.62 -10.31 -44.41
N ILE A 410 -37.34 -10.32 -44.80
CA ILE A 410 -36.72 -11.42 -45.52
C ILE A 410 -35.78 -12.15 -44.54
N GLY A 411 -36.26 -13.20 -43.87
CA GLY A 411 -35.50 -14.04 -42.96
C GLY A 411 -36.36 -15.22 -42.48
N ASP A 412 -35.73 -16.25 -41.90
CA ASP A 412 -36.44 -17.36 -41.31
C ASP A 412 -36.93 -17.05 -39.89
N ASP A 413 -37.78 -17.91 -39.35
CA ASP A 413 -38.34 -17.77 -37.98
C ASP A 413 -37.27 -17.82 -36.91
N GLU A 414 -36.11 -18.47 -37.13
CA GLU A 414 -35.00 -18.52 -36.20
C GLU A 414 -34.26 -17.18 -36.15
N ASP A 415 -34.08 -16.52 -37.30
CA ASP A 415 -33.45 -15.21 -37.39
C ASP A 415 -34.32 -14.14 -36.69
N LEU A 416 -35.62 -14.16 -36.89
CA LEU A 416 -36.60 -13.31 -36.22
C LEU A 416 -36.55 -13.48 -34.70
N MET A 417 -36.51 -14.73 -34.24
CA MET A 417 -36.43 -15.03 -32.81
C MET A 417 -35.08 -14.54 -32.23
N ARG A 418 -33.97 -14.76 -32.94
CA ARG A 418 -32.62 -14.32 -32.54
C ARG A 418 -32.55 -12.78 -32.44
N GLN A 419 -33.13 -12.07 -33.43
CA GLN A 419 -33.20 -10.61 -33.43
C GLN A 419 -34.05 -10.12 -32.27
N SER A 420 -35.25 -10.65 -32.07
CA SER A 420 -36.13 -10.30 -30.96
C SER A 420 -35.44 -10.48 -29.60
N LYS A 421 -34.75 -11.60 -29.41
CA LYS A 421 -33.98 -11.87 -28.21
C LYS A 421 -32.90 -10.82 -27.99
N LYS A 422 -32.10 -10.49 -29.01
CA LYS A 422 -31.03 -9.52 -28.94
C LYS A 422 -31.55 -8.12 -28.60
N GLU A 423 -32.64 -7.67 -29.20
CA GLU A 423 -33.26 -6.37 -28.94
C GLU A 423 -33.80 -6.27 -27.49
N ILE A 424 -34.52 -7.30 -27.04
CA ILE A 424 -35.09 -7.33 -25.69
C ILE A 424 -33.98 -7.47 -24.61
N GLU A 425 -32.98 -8.30 -24.86
CA GLU A 425 -31.83 -8.40 -23.94
C GLU A 425 -31.15 -7.04 -23.75
N LYS A 426 -30.94 -6.28 -24.83
CA LYS A 426 -30.37 -4.92 -24.76
C LYS A 426 -31.30 -3.95 -24.02
N GLN A 427 -32.62 -4.03 -24.27
CA GLN A 427 -33.62 -3.17 -23.61
C GLN A 427 -33.72 -3.44 -22.10
N TYR A 428 -33.62 -4.71 -21.69
CA TYR A 428 -33.77 -5.15 -20.30
C TYR A 428 -32.45 -5.16 -19.52
N SER A 429 -31.31 -4.99 -20.18
CA SER A 429 -29.99 -4.98 -19.55
C SER A 429 -29.88 -3.98 -18.39
N PRO A 430 -30.37 -2.71 -18.50
CA PRO A 430 -30.29 -1.79 -17.37
C PRO A 430 -31.09 -2.25 -16.15
N LEU A 431 -32.25 -2.85 -16.35
CA LEU A 431 -33.07 -3.38 -15.26
C LEU A 431 -32.45 -4.62 -14.64
N HIS A 432 -31.87 -5.51 -15.46
CA HIS A 432 -31.12 -6.68 -15.00
C HIS A 432 -29.94 -6.23 -14.10
N SER A 433 -29.13 -5.30 -14.58
CA SER A 433 -28.02 -4.76 -13.80
C SER A 433 -28.50 -4.07 -12.52
N ALA A 434 -29.59 -3.30 -12.57
CA ALA A 434 -30.15 -2.66 -11.38
C ALA A 434 -30.59 -3.67 -10.30
N ILE A 435 -31.15 -4.82 -10.70
CA ILE A 435 -31.55 -5.88 -9.76
C ILE A 435 -30.32 -6.64 -9.25
N GLU A 436 -29.45 -7.09 -10.14
CA GLU A 436 -28.25 -7.85 -9.81
C GLU A 436 -27.34 -7.08 -8.85
N GLU A 437 -27.23 -5.79 -9.08
CA GLU A 437 -26.35 -4.89 -8.36
C GLU A 437 -26.97 -4.21 -7.14
N LEU A 438 -28.20 -4.60 -6.77
CA LEU A 438 -28.98 -3.93 -5.71
C LEU A 438 -29.15 -2.42 -5.96
N GLY A 439 -29.16 -2.01 -7.23
CA GLY A 439 -29.32 -0.60 -7.63
C GLY A 439 -30.72 -0.02 -7.35
N PHE A 440 -31.64 -0.83 -6.87
CA PHE A 440 -32.95 -0.38 -6.40
C PHE A 440 -32.90 0.32 -5.03
N VAL A 441 -31.76 0.30 -4.31
CA VAL A 441 -31.56 1.07 -3.08
C VAL A 441 -30.98 2.44 -3.41
N ASN A 442 -31.60 3.51 -2.90
CA ASN A 442 -31.16 4.88 -3.13
C ASN A 442 -30.06 5.28 -2.14
N ILE A 443 -28.79 4.90 -2.44
CA ILE A 443 -27.62 5.18 -1.60
C ILE A 443 -27.42 6.68 -1.40
N MET A 444 -27.65 7.50 -2.45
CA MET A 444 -27.47 8.94 -2.34
C MET A 444 -28.48 9.60 -1.40
N LYS A 445 -29.71 9.08 -1.35
CA LYS A 445 -30.73 9.56 -0.40
C LYS A 445 -30.40 9.15 1.04
N ILE A 446 -29.77 7.96 1.24
CA ILE A 446 -29.26 7.54 2.54
C ILE A 446 -28.15 8.48 2.98
N TYR A 447 -27.16 8.71 2.12
CA TYR A 447 -26.03 9.60 2.40
C TYR A 447 -26.47 11.02 2.74
N THR A 448 -27.25 11.66 1.87
CA THR A 448 -27.72 13.02 2.12
C THR A 448 -28.68 13.10 3.30
N GLY A 449 -29.48 12.06 3.52
CA GLY A 449 -30.38 11.94 4.66
C GLY A 449 -29.65 11.90 6.00
N SER A 450 -28.51 11.19 6.07
CA SER A 450 -27.69 11.13 7.29
C SER A 450 -27.08 12.49 7.67
N ILE A 451 -26.70 13.31 6.67
CA ILE A 451 -26.23 14.67 6.92
C ILE A 451 -27.37 15.52 7.49
N ARG A 452 -28.55 15.46 6.84
CA ARG A 452 -29.71 16.27 7.22
C ARG A 452 -30.26 15.93 8.61
N SER A 453 -30.17 14.65 9.03
CA SER A 453 -30.75 14.18 10.28
C SER A 453 -29.97 14.62 11.53
N MET A 454 -28.77 15.17 11.40
CA MET A 454 -28.05 15.75 12.54
C MET A 454 -28.66 17.07 13.07
N ASP A 455 -29.52 17.71 12.27
CA ASP A 455 -30.30 18.92 12.64
C ASP A 455 -29.51 20.06 13.32
N THR A 456 -28.23 20.24 12.94
CA THR A 456 -27.42 21.39 13.35
C THR A 456 -27.35 22.44 12.24
N SER A 457 -26.97 23.67 12.59
CA SER A 457 -26.84 24.76 11.59
C SER A 457 -25.74 24.44 10.56
N GLU A 458 -24.64 23.80 11.02
CA GLU A 458 -23.54 23.35 10.21
C GLU A 458 -23.98 22.23 9.26
N ALA A 459 -24.70 21.23 9.77
CA ALA A 459 -25.24 20.13 8.97
C ALA A 459 -26.14 20.62 7.84
N LYS A 460 -26.98 21.64 8.10
CA LYS A 460 -27.85 22.26 7.06
C LYS A 460 -27.03 22.87 5.93
N LYS A 461 -26.00 23.68 6.24
CA LYS A 461 -25.10 24.29 5.25
C LYS A 461 -24.36 23.20 4.42
N ILE A 462 -23.81 22.19 5.11
CA ILE A 462 -23.08 21.09 4.47
C ILE A 462 -23.99 20.24 3.59
N TYR A 463 -25.23 20.00 4.02
CA TYR A 463 -26.25 19.32 3.22
C TYR A 463 -26.53 20.05 1.90
N GLU A 464 -26.73 21.38 1.95
CA GLU A 464 -26.95 22.19 0.74
C GLU A 464 -25.74 22.19 -0.19
N LEU A 465 -24.51 22.30 0.37
CA LEU A 465 -23.27 22.20 -0.39
C LEU A 465 -23.20 20.85 -1.10
N THR A 466 -23.43 19.76 -0.35
CA THR A 466 -23.40 18.39 -0.88
C THR A 466 -24.41 18.18 -2.00
N LEU A 467 -25.62 18.73 -1.87
CA LEU A 467 -26.64 18.66 -2.95
C LEU A 467 -26.19 19.40 -4.22
N ARG A 468 -25.50 20.55 -4.09
CA ARG A 468 -24.95 21.27 -5.25
C ARG A 468 -23.88 20.44 -5.95
N GLN A 469 -22.98 19.81 -5.20
CA GLN A 469 -21.93 18.92 -5.73
C GLN A 469 -22.52 17.74 -6.49
N ILE A 470 -23.51 17.06 -5.91
CA ILE A 470 -24.20 15.94 -6.55
C ILE A 470 -24.88 16.38 -7.86
N LYS A 471 -25.50 17.55 -7.89
CA LYS A 471 -26.10 18.14 -9.11
C LYS A 471 -25.06 18.40 -10.20
N SER A 472 -23.84 18.83 -9.83
CA SER A 472 -22.71 19.01 -10.75
C SER A 472 -21.98 17.72 -11.09
N LYS A 473 -22.51 16.55 -10.66
CA LYS A 473 -21.94 15.21 -10.86
C LYS A 473 -20.53 15.03 -10.27
N GLN A 474 -20.24 15.73 -9.18
CA GLN A 474 -18.97 15.67 -8.47
C GLN A 474 -19.16 15.07 -7.07
N LEU A 475 -18.13 14.38 -6.60
CA LEU A 475 -17.97 13.95 -5.21
C LEU A 475 -16.62 14.43 -4.71
N PHE A 476 -16.61 15.03 -3.55
CA PHE A 476 -15.38 15.39 -2.88
C PHE A 476 -14.78 14.19 -2.16
N TYR A 477 -13.49 14.28 -1.82
CA TYR A 477 -12.77 13.18 -1.19
C TYR A 477 -13.38 12.76 0.16
N GLU A 478 -13.87 13.73 0.93
CA GLU A 478 -14.57 13.48 2.20
C GLU A 478 -15.91 12.74 2.05
N ASP A 479 -16.49 12.69 0.85
CA ASP A 479 -17.73 11.95 0.58
C ASP A 479 -17.47 10.43 0.42
N LEU A 480 -16.24 10.05 0.09
CA LEU A 480 -15.90 8.66 -0.25
C LEU A 480 -16.05 7.72 0.94
N GLY A 481 -15.60 8.15 2.14
CA GLY A 481 -15.72 7.36 3.37
C GLY A 481 -17.17 6.96 3.69
N PRO A 482 -18.08 7.93 3.83
CA PRO A 482 -19.50 7.69 4.04
C PRO A 482 -20.13 6.80 2.97
N LEU A 483 -19.87 7.09 1.69
CA LEU A 483 -20.45 6.34 0.57
C LEU A 483 -19.94 4.89 0.51
N MET A 484 -18.65 4.68 0.74
CA MET A 484 -18.08 3.32 0.82
C MET A 484 -18.68 2.54 1.98
N TYR A 485 -18.79 3.14 3.15
CA TYR A 485 -19.37 2.49 4.31
C TYR A 485 -20.84 2.10 4.09
N ILE A 486 -21.65 3.01 3.57
CA ILE A 486 -23.06 2.77 3.21
C ILE A 486 -23.17 1.62 2.18
N GLN A 487 -22.36 1.67 1.12
CA GLN A 487 -22.39 0.63 0.08
C GLN A 487 -21.98 -0.74 0.63
N ALA A 488 -20.92 -0.79 1.45
CA ALA A 488 -20.45 -2.03 2.06
C ALA A 488 -21.50 -2.65 2.99
N LYS A 489 -22.20 -1.82 3.78
CA LYS A 489 -23.30 -2.26 4.66
C LYS A 489 -24.53 -2.75 3.87
N ILE A 490 -24.86 -2.09 2.78
CA ILE A 490 -26.08 -2.38 2.01
C ILE A 490 -25.86 -3.55 1.04
N LYS A 491 -24.80 -3.52 0.26
CA LYS A 491 -24.55 -4.53 -0.77
C LYS A 491 -23.87 -5.78 -0.22
N GLY A 492 -23.31 -5.69 0.98
CA GLY A 492 -22.42 -6.71 1.51
C GLY A 492 -21.09 -6.72 0.73
N ILE A 493 -20.25 -7.69 1.04
CA ILE A 493 -18.93 -7.84 0.46
C ILE A 493 -19.02 -8.66 -0.82
N ASP A 494 -18.35 -8.23 -1.86
CA ASP A 494 -18.02 -9.09 -2.98
C ASP A 494 -16.96 -10.10 -2.48
N ARG A 495 -17.39 -11.34 -2.24
CA ARG A 495 -16.61 -12.40 -1.55
C ARG A 495 -15.42 -12.92 -2.37
N ASN A 496 -15.09 -12.29 -3.49
CA ASN A 496 -14.03 -12.75 -4.37
C ASN A 496 -12.61 -12.42 -3.88
N LEU A 497 -12.45 -11.61 -2.80
CA LEU A 497 -11.16 -11.32 -2.20
C LEU A 497 -11.08 -11.95 -0.81
N ASP A 498 -10.38 -13.08 -0.71
CA ASP A 498 -10.05 -13.72 0.57
C ASP A 498 -8.86 -13.02 1.23
N ILE A 499 -9.03 -11.71 1.51
CA ILE A 499 -8.02 -10.91 2.20
C ILE A 499 -8.10 -11.22 3.69
N LYS A 500 -6.98 -11.70 4.24
CA LYS A 500 -6.82 -12.10 5.64
C LYS A 500 -5.99 -11.12 6.44
N HIS A 501 -5.14 -10.34 5.77
CA HIS A 501 -4.31 -9.32 6.43
C HIS A 501 -4.23 -8.06 5.58
N ILE A 502 -4.38 -6.90 6.21
CA ILE A 502 -4.29 -5.58 5.55
C ILE A 502 -3.24 -4.74 6.26
N VAL A 503 -2.30 -4.25 5.48
CA VAL A 503 -1.34 -3.25 5.92
C VAL A 503 -1.78 -1.90 5.37
N ILE A 504 -1.95 -0.91 6.24
CA ILE A 504 -2.29 0.47 5.84
C ILE A 504 -1.12 1.37 6.21
N ASP A 505 -0.49 1.95 5.20
CA ASP A 505 0.55 2.96 5.42
C ASP A 505 -0.06 4.36 5.53
N GLU A 506 0.61 5.23 6.27
CA GLU A 506 0.20 6.62 6.52
C GLU A 506 -1.23 6.74 7.11
N ILE A 507 -1.55 5.89 8.09
CA ILE A 507 -2.90 5.82 8.70
C ILE A 507 -3.38 7.16 9.26
N GLN A 508 -2.47 8.10 9.60
CA GLN A 508 -2.83 9.41 10.10
C GLN A 508 -3.57 10.30 9.08
N ASP A 509 -3.56 9.96 7.80
CA ASP A 509 -4.33 10.66 6.76
C ASP A 509 -5.74 10.09 6.56
N TYR A 510 -6.07 9.02 7.28
CA TYR A 510 -7.40 8.40 7.20
C TYR A 510 -8.32 8.94 8.29
N SER A 511 -9.55 9.24 7.92
CA SER A 511 -10.60 9.50 8.91
C SER A 511 -11.09 8.17 9.50
N PHE A 512 -11.69 8.25 10.67
CA PHE A 512 -12.30 7.11 11.32
C PHE A 512 -13.31 6.38 10.41
N LEU A 513 -14.14 7.14 9.68
CA LEU A 513 -15.14 6.58 8.79
C LEU A 513 -14.52 5.90 7.55
N GLN A 514 -13.41 6.41 7.04
CA GLN A 514 -12.65 5.74 5.98
C GLN A 514 -12.09 4.38 6.46
N PHE A 515 -11.54 4.34 7.66
CA PHE A 515 -11.08 3.10 8.27
C PHE A 515 -12.24 2.11 8.48
N LYS A 516 -13.37 2.59 9.03
CA LYS A 516 -14.60 1.79 9.19
C LYS A 516 -15.10 1.20 7.87
N ALA A 517 -15.00 1.95 6.78
CA ALA A 517 -15.38 1.45 5.46
C ALA A 517 -14.47 0.29 5.00
N ILE A 518 -13.15 0.40 5.22
CA ILE A 518 -12.19 -0.69 4.93
C ILE A 518 -12.51 -1.92 5.79
N GLN A 519 -12.71 -1.73 7.10
CA GLN A 519 -13.06 -2.81 8.02
C GLN A 519 -14.35 -3.52 7.60
N GLN A 520 -15.34 -2.77 7.14
CA GLN A 520 -16.60 -3.33 6.66
C GLN A 520 -16.44 -4.09 5.34
N LEU A 521 -15.52 -3.67 4.46
CA LEU A 521 -15.20 -4.40 3.21
C LEU A 521 -14.47 -5.72 3.49
N PHE A 522 -13.63 -5.76 4.52
CA PHE A 522 -12.78 -6.91 4.86
C PHE A 522 -12.95 -7.33 6.33
N PRO A 523 -14.12 -7.83 6.73
CA PRO A 523 -14.46 -8.06 8.16
C PRO A 523 -13.67 -9.19 8.83
N LYS A 524 -12.96 -10.02 8.05
CA LYS A 524 -12.11 -11.12 8.54
C LYS A 524 -10.63 -10.77 8.54
N ALA A 525 -10.27 -9.58 8.07
CA ALA A 525 -8.88 -9.19 7.96
C ALA A 525 -8.35 -8.68 9.30
N HIS A 526 -7.11 -9.04 9.61
CA HIS A 526 -6.30 -8.40 10.63
C HIS A 526 -5.59 -7.18 10.06
N PHE A 527 -5.21 -6.25 10.90
CA PHE A 527 -4.67 -4.97 10.47
C PHE A 527 -3.27 -4.71 11.04
N THR A 528 -2.35 -4.28 10.19
CA THR A 528 -1.11 -3.59 10.59
C THR A 528 -1.18 -2.15 10.09
N LEU A 529 -1.26 -1.21 11.02
CA LEU A 529 -1.43 0.21 10.75
C LEU A 529 -0.10 0.93 11.00
N LEU A 530 0.37 1.69 10.00
CA LEU A 530 1.63 2.43 10.09
C LEU A 530 1.33 3.92 10.08
N GLY A 531 1.92 4.67 11.00
CA GLY A 531 1.64 6.10 11.09
C GLY A 531 2.74 6.94 11.70
N ASP A 532 2.67 8.22 11.38
CA ASP A 532 3.43 9.28 12.03
C ASP A 532 2.45 10.38 12.48
N LYS A 533 2.33 10.58 13.77
CA LYS A 533 1.43 11.59 14.36
C LYS A 533 1.69 13.01 13.85
N ASN A 534 2.82 13.24 13.22
CA ASN A 534 3.34 14.56 12.84
C ASN A 534 3.33 14.82 11.33
N GLN A 535 3.23 13.78 10.50
CA GLN A 535 3.15 13.89 9.05
C GLN A 535 1.70 13.93 8.54
N ILE A 536 0.88 14.79 9.12
CA ILE A 536 -0.51 14.92 8.73
C ILE A 536 -0.63 15.99 7.67
N VAL A 537 -1.17 15.62 6.50
CA VAL A 537 -1.45 16.58 5.43
C VAL A 537 -2.78 17.28 5.70
N ASN A 538 -3.78 16.54 6.11
CA ASN A 538 -5.11 17.05 6.45
C ASN A 538 -5.45 16.59 7.87
N PRO A 539 -5.37 17.46 8.88
CA PRO A 539 -5.67 17.08 10.26
C PRO A 539 -7.14 16.66 10.40
N THR A 540 -7.35 15.43 10.84
CA THR A 540 -8.65 14.88 11.22
C THR A 540 -8.61 14.45 12.68
N GLU A 541 -9.76 14.19 13.30
CA GLU A 541 -9.81 13.65 14.67
C GLU A 541 -9.21 12.25 14.73
N LYS A 542 -8.14 12.08 15.52
CA LYS A 542 -7.20 10.95 15.40
C LYS A 542 -7.43 9.78 16.34
N ASP A 543 -8.06 9.99 17.47
CA ASP A 543 -7.94 9.09 18.63
C ASP A 543 -8.87 7.87 18.59
N GLN A 544 -9.69 7.71 17.54
CA GLN A 544 -10.71 6.66 17.53
C GLN A 544 -10.34 5.39 16.77
N ILE A 545 -9.43 5.45 15.78
CA ILE A 545 -9.08 4.24 15.00
C ILE A 545 -8.54 3.12 15.89
N PRO A 546 -7.61 3.38 16.84
CA PRO A 546 -7.14 2.33 17.74
C PRO A 546 -8.23 1.75 18.65
N ARG A 547 -9.20 2.56 19.07
CA ARG A 547 -10.28 2.14 19.99
C ARG A 547 -11.28 1.19 19.34
N GLU A 548 -11.36 1.17 18.01
CA GLU A 548 -12.28 0.32 17.26
C GLU A 548 -11.76 -1.11 17.03
N LEU A 549 -10.47 -1.31 17.12
CA LEU A 549 -9.88 -2.62 17.00
C LEU A 549 -9.76 -3.24 18.39
N SER A 550 -10.49 -4.33 18.61
CA SER A 550 -10.23 -5.18 19.78
C SER A 550 -8.79 -5.72 19.67
N ASP A 551 -8.11 -5.78 20.80
CA ASP A 551 -6.77 -6.38 20.93
C ASP A 551 -5.71 -5.74 20.01
N ILE A 552 -5.74 -4.40 19.85
CA ILE A 552 -4.70 -3.70 19.12
C ILE A 552 -3.45 -3.50 19.99
N SER A 553 -2.31 -3.97 19.49
CA SER A 553 -0.99 -3.67 20.05
C SER A 553 -0.47 -2.37 19.44
N ILE A 554 -0.13 -1.38 20.27
CA ILE A 554 0.48 -0.13 19.81
C ILE A 554 1.95 -0.16 20.16
N VAL A 555 2.80 -0.05 19.12
CA VAL A 555 4.26 -0.02 19.26
C VAL A 555 4.79 1.32 18.75
N GLU A 556 5.63 1.97 19.54
CA GLU A 556 6.29 3.22 19.17
C GLU A 556 7.75 2.99 18.84
N LEU A 557 8.14 3.34 17.61
CA LEU A 557 9.54 3.37 17.17
C LEU A 557 10.06 4.79 17.38
N ASN A 558 10.93 4.98 18.37
CA ASN A 558 11.37 6.33 18.79
C ASN A 558 12.70 6.77 18.18
N LYS A 559 13.29 5.96 17.30
CA LYS A 559 14.59 6.20 16.68
C LYS A 559 14.46 6.47 15.19
N SER A 560 15.27 7.38 14.68
CA SER A 560 15.41 7.64 13.24
C SER A 560 16.79 7.17 12.76
N TYR A 561 16.81 6.34 11.71
CA TYR A 561 18.03 5.73 11.18
C TYR A 561 18.44 6.32 9.82
N ARG A 562 17.58 7.07 9.19
CA ARG A 562 17.67 7.44 7.78
C ARG A 562 18.40 8.74 7.51
N SER A 563 17.96 9.80 8.16
CA SER A 563 18.49 11.15 7.96
C SER A 563 19.69 11.40 8.85
N THR A 564 20.53 12.36 8.46
CA THR A 564 21.64 12.81 9.31
C THR A 564 21.13 13.39 10.63
N HIS A 565 21.99 13.41 11.66
CA HIS A 565 21.64 13.99 12.95
C HIS A 565 21.15 15.44 12.80
N GLU A 566 21.83 16.22 11.98
CA GLU A 566 21.53 17.64 11.78
C GLU A 566 20.17 17.85 11.12
N ILE A 567 19.80 17.03 10.15
CA ILE A 567 18.46 17.07 9.52
C ILE A 567 17.38 16.63 10.51
N THR A 568 17.64 15.59 11.31
CA THR A 568 16.67 15.09 12.30
C THR A 568 16.42 16.12 13.41
N ASP A 569 17.48 16.79 13.89
CA ASP A 569 17.36 17.86 14.89
C ASP A 569 16.58 19.07 14.33
N PHE A 570 16.89 19.48 13.10
CA PHE A 570 16.17 20.56 12.42
C PHE A 570 14.69 20.19 12.21
N MET A 571 14.40 18.98 11.75
CA MET A 571 13.04 18.47 11.55
C MET A 571 12.23 18.51 12.85
N SER A 572 12.79 18.05 13.97
CA SER A 572 12.11 18.08 15.28
C SER A 572 11.79 19.51 15.72
N ALA A 573 12.67 20.46 15.41
CA ALA A 573 12.50 21.87 15.74
C ALA A 573 11.36 22.56 14.94
N VAL A 574 11.01 22.08 13.72
CA VAL A 574 9.91 22.64 12.91
C VAL A 574 8.57 22.58 13.67
N LEU A 575 8.31 21.52 14.41
CA LEU A 575 7.05 21.31 15.16
C LEU A 575 7.19 21.54 16.67
N LYS A 576 8.37 22.01 17.16
CA LYS A 576 8.67 22.17 18.60
C LYS A 576 8.42 20.90 19.42
N GLN A 577 8.83 19.78 18.89
CA GLN A 577 8.62 18.48 19.52
C GLN A 577 9.85 18.04 20.30
N ASP A 578 9.64 17.00 21.13
CA ASP A 578 10.74 16.29 21.77
C ASP A 578 11.73 15.78 20.73
N LYS A 579 13.02 15.85 21.06
CA LYS A 579 14.09 15.48 20.17
C LYS A 579 13.98 13.99 19.82
N VAL A 580 13.80 13.70 18.52
CA VAL A 580 13.87 12.33 18.01
C VAL A 580 15.30 11.81 18.17
N LEU A 581 15.46 10.62 18.72
CA LEU A 581 16.78 9.99 18.84
C LEU A 581 17.27 9.61 17.43
N SER A 582 18.20 10.36 16.90
CA SER A 582 18.83 10.04 15.63
C SER A 582 19.98 9.07 15.84
N LEU A 583 19.98 7.97 15.09
CA LEU A 583 21.08 7.02 14.96
C LEU A 583 21.72 7.10 13.55
N GLY A 584 21.35 8.13 12.77
CA GLY A 584 21.94 8.39 11.48
C GLY A 584 23.40 8.87 11.57
N VAL A 585 24.03 9.02 10.41
CA VAL A 585 25.39 9.59 10.31
C VAL A 585 25.37 11.10 10.57
N ARG A 586 26.48 11.63 11.03
CA ARG A 586 26.68 13.09 11.04
C ARG A 586 26.80 13.61 9.60
N GLY A 587 26.22 14.76 9.35
CA GLY A 587 26.18 15.36 8.02
C GLY A 587 26.36 16.88 8.05
N ARG A 588 25.95 17.52 6.97
CA ARG A 588 25.93 18.99 6.91
C ARG A 588 24.64 19.49 7.55
N LYS A 589 24.74 20.62 8.27
CA LYS A 589 23.54 21.33 8.73
C LYS A 589 22.70 21.76 7.54
N PRO A 590 21.37 21.78 7.65
CA PRO A 590 20.48 22.34 6.64
C PRO A 590 20.91 23.76 6.27
N LEU A 591 20.85 24.08 4.97
CA LEU A 591 21.15 25.41 4.45
C LEU A 591 19.84 26.18 4.26
N VAL A 592 19.68 27.31 4.94
CA VAL A 592 18.55 28.22 4.76
C VAL A 592 19.07 29.52 4.14
N LYS A 593 18.78 29.75 2.86
CA LYS A 593 19.39 30.84 2.08
C LYS A 593 18.31 31.81 1.60
N ARG A 594 18.54 33.11 1.86
CA ARG A 594 17.78 34.16 1.20
C ARG A 594 18.34 34.37 -0.22
N ILE A 595 17.47 34.35 -1.21
CA ILE A 595 17.86 34.56 -2.62
C ILE A 595 16.97 35.64 -3.25
N ASP A 596 17.54 36.42 -4.17
CA ASP A 596 16.76 37.36 -4.97
C ASP A 596 15.95 36.59 -6.04
N LYS A 597 14.77 37.06 -6.35
CA LYS A 597 13.87 36.41 -7.30
C LYS A 597 14.52 36.26 -8.70
N GLU A 598 15.35 37.18 -9.08
CA GLU A 598 16.08 37.15 -10.37
C GLU A 598 17.20 36.10 -10.38
N GLN A 599 17.78 35.78 -9.22
CA GLN A 599 18.87 34.80 -9.08
C GLN A 599 18.35 33.37 -8.83
N ARG A 600 17.04 33.20 -8.61
CA ARG A 600 16.43 31.93 -8.24
C ARG A 600 16.84 30.78 -9.16
N LEU A 601 16.72 30.95 -10.47
CA LEU A 601 17.02 29.89 -11.44
C LEU A 601 18.52 29.54 -11.44
N THR A 602 19.38 30.54 -11.31
CA THR A 602 20.84 30.35 -11.24
C THR A 602 21.22 29.58 -9.99
N GLU A 603 20.63 29.93 -8.84
CA GLU A 603 20.88 29.24 -7.57
C GLU A 603 20.36 27.79 -7.57
N ILE A 604 19.17 27.55 -8.12
CA ILE A 604 18.64 26.19 -8.30
C ILE A 604 19.55 25.38 -9.19
N LYS A 605 20.02 25.97 -10.32
CA LYS A 605 20.97 25.31 -11.23
C LYS A 605 22.29 24.98 -10.53
N ALA A 606 22.84 25.88 -9.74
CA ALA A 606 24.07 25.64 -8.98
C ALA A 606 23.91 24.46 -8.00
N VAL A 607 22.77 24.36 -7.31
CA VAL A 607 22.45 23.21 -6.47
C VAL A 607 22.39 21.92 -7.29
N VAL A 608 21.70 21.93 -8.42
CA VAL A 608 21.60 20.77 -9.31
C VAL A 608 22.97 20.34 -9.82
N ASP A 609 23.76 21.27 -10.31
CA ASP A 609 25.11 20.99 -10.87
C ASP A 609 26.03 20.38 -9.77
N SER A 610 25.95 20.87 -8.53
CA SER A 610 26.76 20.36 -7.39
C SER A 610 26.43 18.92 -6.99
N TYR A 611 25.22 18.40 -7.31
CA TYR A 611 24.78 17.05 -6.96
C TYR A 611 24.67 16.12 -8.18
N TYR A 612 24.70 16.64 -9.39
CA TYR A 612 24.59 15.83 -10.62
C TYR A 612 25.76 14.86 -10.78
N GLU A 613 26.96 15.29 -10.43
CA GLU A 613 28.19 14.48 -10.52
C GLU A 613 28.19 13.28 -9.54
N THR A 614 27.42 13.35 -8.46
CA THR A 614 27.40 12.32 -7.41
C THR A 614 26.39 11.19 -7.68
N ASN A 615 25.64 11.24 -8.78
CA ASN A 615 24.60 10.25 -9.16
C ASN A 615 23.56 10.00 -8.04
N THR A 616 23.25 11.04 -7.25
CA THR A 616 22.32 11.00 -6.13
C THR A 616 20.92 11.46 -6.52
N SER A 617 19.89 11.04 -5.80
CA SER A 617 18.51 11.50 -6.02
C SER A 617 18.33 12.93 -5.49
N LEU A 618 17.81 13.83 -6.34
CA LEU A 618 17.49 15.21 -5.99
C LEU A 618 16.03 15.51 -6.29
N VAL A 619 15.35 16.14 -5.33
CA VAL A 619 13.99 16.64 -5.51
C VAL A 619 13.88 18.12 -5.19
N ILE A 620 13.16 18.85 -6.02
CA ILE A 620 12.75 20.23 -5.78
C ILE A 620 11.28 20.20 -5.34
N LEU A 621 11.02 20.68 -4.14
CA LEU A 621 9.69 20.68 -3.54
C LEU A 621 9.10 22.07 -3.55
N CYS A 622 7.86 22.19 -4.04
CA CYS A 622 7.04 23.39 -3.94
C CYS A 622 5.80 23.11 -3.09
N LYS A 623 5.04 24.14 -2.74
CA LYS A 623 3.82 24.02 -1.95
C LYS A 623 2.71 23.27 -2.70
N ASP A 624 2.48 23.65 -3.96
CA ASP A 624 1.37 23.14 -4.78
C ASP A 624 1.81 22.81 -6.22
N MET A 625 0.94 22.15 -6.98
CA MET A 625 1.20 21.75 -8.36
C MET A 625 1.33 22.95 -9.31
N ALA A 626 0.63 24.05 -9.04
CA ALA A 626 0.73 25.25 -9.87
C ALA A 626 2.14 25.85 -9.79
N SER A 627 2.67 25.97 -8.57
CA SER A 627 4.06 26.42 -8.34
C SER A 627 5.08 25.47 -8.96
N CYS A 628 4.85 24.16 -8.89
CA CYS A 628 5.72 23.16 -9.55
C CYS A 628 5.71 23.33 -11.09
N ARG A 629 4.55 23.52 -11.70
CA ARG A 629 4.45 23.72 -13.15
C ARG A 629 5.12 25.00 -13.61
N MET A 630 4.93 26.10 -12.90
CA MET A 630 5.59 27.38 -13.20
C MET A 630 7.12 27.21 -13.14
N LEU A 631 7.64 26.65 -12.06
CA LEU A 631 9.06 26.44 -11.88
C LEU A 631 9.64 25.45 -12.90
N TYR A 632 8.89 24.40 -13.25
CA TYR A 632 9.29 23.44 -14.29
C TYR A 632 9.42 24.11 -15.68
N GLU A 633 8.45 24.94 -16.07
CA GLU A 633 8.51 25.66 -17.34
C GLU A 633 9.73 26.59 -17.45
N GLU A 634 10.13 27.22 -16.32
CA GLU A 634 11.30 28.05 -16.24
C GLU A 634 12.62 27.22 -16.30
N LEU A 635 12.65 26.04 -15.69
CA LEU A 635 13.86 25.22 -15.54
C LEU A 635 14.09 24.22 -16.67
N LYS A 636 13.08 23.74 -17.38
CA LYS A 636 13.19 22.65 -18.37
C LYS A 636 14.21 22.91 -19.49
N ASN A 637 14.43 24.17 -19.87
CA ASN A 637 15.41 24.56 -20.87
C ASN A 637 16.83 24.74 -20.29
N ILE A 638 16.93 24.97 -18.98
CA ILE A 638 18.18 25.18 -18.24
C ILE A 638 18.72 23.84 -17.72
N ILE A 639 17.81 22.94 -17.31
CA ILE A 639 18.09 21.63 -16.76
C ILE A 639 17.26 20.59 -17.54
N PRO A 640 17.74 20.12 -18.72
CA PRO A 640 16.96 19.22 -19.58
C PRO A 640 16.58 17.88 -18.93
N SER A 641 17.30 17.46 -17.90
CA SER A 641 17.05 16.20 -17.15
C SER A 641 15.99 16.33 -16.06
N ILE A 642 15.43 17.54 -15.82
CA ILE A 642 14.41 17.76 -14.81
C ILE A 642 13.06 17.15 -15.23
N GLN A 643 12.36 16.54 -14.28
CA GLN A 643 11.09 15.87 -14.54
C GLN A 643 10.03 16.37 -13.57
N LEU A 644 8.89 16.81 -14.11
CA LEU A 644 7.73 17.18 -13.31
C LEU A 644 6.91 15.93 -12.99
N ILE A 645 6.77 15.63 -11.71
CA ILE A 645 5.94 14.52 -11.25
C ILE A 645 4.50 15.00 -11.09
N SER A 646 3.58 14.35 -11.81
CA SER A 646 2.14 14.62 -11.75
C SER A 646 1.37 13.46 -11.14
N GLN A 647 0.10 13.71 -10.78
CA GLN A 647 -0.80 12.69 -10.21
C GLN A 647 -1.09 11.52 -11.17
N GLU A 648 -0.94 11.73 -12.47
CA GLU A 648 -1.23 10.73 -13.50
C GLU A 648 -0.09 9.71 -13.66
N GLN A 649 1.08 10.03 -13.12
CA GLN A 649 2.26 9.17 -13.19
C GLN A 649 2.11 7.96 -12.28
N LYS A 650 2.34 6.76 -12.86
CA LYS A 650 2.24 5.48 -12.15
C LYS A 650 3.58 4.81 -11.90
N VAL A 651 4.63 5.28 -12.57
CA VAL A 651 5.97 4.69 -12.53
C VAL A 651 6.93 5.69 -11.91
N TYR A 652 7.69 5.23 -10.91
CA TYR A 652 8.71 6.04 -10.25
C TYR A 652 9.90 6.26 -11.17
N MET A 653 10.29 7.53 -11.37
CA MET A 653 11.39 7.93 -12.25
C MET A 653 12.58 8.38 -11.40
N LYS A 654 13.78 7.96 -11.82
CA LYS A 654 15.04 8.41 -11.20
C LYS A 654 15.50 9.70 -11.86
N GLY A 655 16.21 10.54 -11.11
CA GLY A 655 16.84 11.76 -11.62
C GLY A 655 16.50 12.98 -10.79
N ILE A 656 16.46 14.14 -11.45
CA ILE A 656 16.10 15.41 -10.84
C ILE A 656 14.61 15.60 -10.98
N LEU A 657 13.91 15.56 -9.86
CA LEU A 657 12.45 15.60 -9.80
C LEU A 657 11.96 16.95 -9.27
N ILE A 658 10.82 17.39 -9.75
CA ILE A 658 10.06 18.50 -9.19
C ILE A 658 8.64 18.03 -8.87
N MET A 659 8.17 18.27 -7.66
CA MET A 659 6.84 17.85 -7.22
C MET A 659 6.33 18.68 -6.04
N PRO A 660 5.02 18.68 -5.79
CA PRO A 660 4.47 19.26 -4.57
C PRO A 660 4.91 18.49 -3.32
N GLY A 661 5.10 19.19 -2.21
CA GLY A 661 5.57 18.59 -0.95
C GLY A 661 4.67 17.46 -0.43
N TYR A 662 3.35 17.56 -0.60
CA TYR A 662 2.40 16.52 -0.18
C TYR A 662 2.49 15.24 -1.02
N MET A 663 2.98 15.31 -2.29
CA MET A 663 3.22 14.14 -3.13
C MET A 663 4.54 13.43 -2.79
N ALA A 664 5.47 14.12 -2.15
CA ALA A 664 6.74 13.53 -1.72
C ALA A 664 6.59 12.57 -0.51
N LYS A 665 5.39 12.47 0.06
CA LYS A 665 5.12 11.59 1.19
C LYS A 665 5.41 10.14 0.86
N GLY A 666 6.12 9.43 1.75
CA GLY A 666 6.59 8.05 1.55
C GLY A 666 7.93 7.95 0.81
N PHE A 667 8.32 8.93 -0.02
CA PHE A 667 9.58 8.92 -0.75
C PHE A 667 10.75 9.45 0.07
N GLU A 668 11.96 9.18 -0.43
CA GLU A 668 13.21 9.56 0.15
C GLU A 668 14.18 10.05 -0.92
N PHE A 669 14.88 11.13 -0.61
CA PHE A 669 15.83 11.74 -1.52
C PHE A 669 17.13 12.07 -0.80
N THR A 670 18.23 11.84 -1.48
CA THR A 670 19.56 12.22 -0.93
C THR A 670 19.64 13.72 -0.69
N THR A 671 19.09 14.50 -1.63
CA THR A 671 19.06 15.97 -1.56
C THR A 671 17.64 16.47 -1.77
N VAL A 672 17.18 17.32 -0.86
CA VAL A 672 15.90 18.02 -0.96
C VAL A 672 16.16 19.52 -1.03
N LEU A 673 15.59 20.15 -2.04
CA LEU A 673 15.53 21.61 -2.20
C LEU A 673 14.08 22.08 -2.02
N ILE A 674 13.79 22.87 -0.99
CA ILE A 674 12.52 23.59 -0.85
C ILE A 674 12.68 24.93 -1.55
N ALA A 675 11.91 25.14 -2.64
CA ALA A 675 12.17 26.23 -3.59
C ALA A 675 11.77 27.61 -3.08
N ASP A 676 10.71 27.73 -2.29
CA ASP A 676 10.12 29.00 -1.87
C ASP A 676 9.49 28.88 -0.47
N ALA A 677 10.28 29.02 0.59
CA ALA A 677 9.80 28.94 1.98
C ALA A 677 9.38 30.32 2.55
N ASP A 678 8.70 31.12 1.73
CA ASP A 678 8.25 32.46 2.12
C ASP A 678 6.98 32.44 2.99
N GLN A 679 6.87 33.38 3.94
CA GLN A 679 5.70 33.56 4.79
C GLN A 679 4.44 33.85 3.97
N SER A 680 4.54 34.53 2.84
CA SER A 680 3.41 34.78 1.93
C SER A 680 2.86 33.51 1.27
N ILE A 681 3.69 32.47 1.16
CA ILE A 681 3.34 31.17 0.58
C ILE A 681 2.84 30.22 1.67
N TYR A 682 3.59 30.11 2.77
CA TYR A 682 3.28 29.20 3.90
C TYR A 682 2.72 29.99 5.09
N ASN A 683 1.48 30.46 4.96
CA ASN A 683 0.78 31.29 5.96
C ASN A 683 -0.39 30.56 6.65
N GLY A 684 -0.73 29.35 6.23
CA GLY A 684 -1.79 28.54 6.82
C GLY A 684 -1.36 27.86 8.13
N THR A 685 -2.31 27.66 9.05
CA THR A 685 -2.07 27.00 10.35
C THR A 685 -1.50 25.59 10.20
N ASN A 686 -1.82 24.91 9.11
CA ASN A 686 -1.39 23.54 8.82
C ASN A 686 -0.11 23.46 7.97
N ASP A 687 0.38 24.58 7.45
CA ASP A 687 1.55 24.58 6.56
C ASP A 687 2.83 24.09 7.26
N LYS A 688 2.91 24.21 8.58
CA LYS A 688 4.01 23.64 9.39
C LYS A 688 4.12 22.11 9.26
N PHE A 689 2.99 21.39 9.11
CA PHE A 689 2.99 19.94 8.91
C PHE A 689 3.45 19.55 7.50
N LEU A 690 3.08 20.38 6.51
CA LEU A 690 3.58 20.20 5.15
C LEU A 690 5.09 20.43 5.09
N LEU A 691 5.59 21.52 5.72
CA LEU A 691 7.03 21.80 5.82
C LEU A 691 7.76 20.68 6.56
N TYR A 692 7.23 20.19 7.67
CA TYR A 692 7.77 19.02 8.37
C TYR A 692 7.86 17.80 7.45
N THR A 693 6.80 17.53 6.68
CA THR A 693 6.80 16.45 5.70
C THR A 693 7.88 16.65 4.64
N MET A 694 8.04 17.86 4.08
CA MET A 694 9.04 18.17 3.06
C MET A 694 10.48 18.02 3.60
N VAL A 695 10.75 18.54 4.78
CA VAL A 695 12.05 18.43 5.46
C VAL A 695 12.42 16.97 5.72
N SER A 696 11.44 16.17 6.15
CA SER A 696 11.63 14.76 6.47
C SER A 696 11.93 13.87 5.26
N ARG A 697 11.87 14.39 4.04
CA ARG A 697 12.23 13.65 2.81
C ARG A 697 13.74 13.65 2.56
N ALA A 698 14.50 14.53 3.19
CA ALA A 698 15.93 14.63 3.02
C ALA A 698 16.68 13.58 3.85
N THR A 699 17.61 12.86 3.21
CA THR A 699 18.46 11.89 3.92
C THR A 699 19.85 12.45 4.21
N ARG A 700 20.44 13.27 3.33
CA ARG A 700 21.81 13.79 3.46
C ARG A 700 21.89 15.30 3.39
N ASN A 701 21.17 15.94 2.47
CA ASN A 701 21.25 17.37 2.24
C ASN A 701 19.87 18.00 2.21
N LEU A 702 19.70 19.09 2.95
CA LEU A 702 18.48 19.89 2.97
C LEU A 702 18.84 21.33 2.67
N ILE A 703 18.22 21.89 1.64
CA ILE A 703 18.42 23.26 1.18
C ILE A 703 17.05 23.93 1.13
N ILE A 704 16.94 25.12 1.70
CA ILE A 704 15.69 25.87 1.79
C ILE A 704 15.95 27.29 1.27
N PHE A 705 15.24 27.67 0.22
CA PHE A 705 15.27 29.01 -0.34
C PHE A 705 14.06 29.83 0.10
N TYR A 706 14.24 31.11 0.31
CA TYR A 706 13.19 32.10 0.51
C TYR A 706 13.60 33.44 -0.09
N HIS A 707 12.62 34.31 -0.41
CA HIS A 707 12.89 35.58 -1.11
C HIS A 707 12.74 36.80 -0.19
N ILE A 708 11.56 36.94 0.42
CA ILE A 708 11.20 38.15 1.17
C ILE A 708 11.37 37.89 2.66
N GLU A 709 10.57 36.98 3.20
CA GLU A 709 10.53 36.67 4.63
C GLU A 709 10.34 35.16 4.82
N LEU A 710 11.24 34.56 5.61
CA LEU A 710 11.15 33.13 5.94
C LEU A 710 9.86 32.87 6.71
N THR A 711 9.17 31.78 6.38
CA THR A 711 7.94 31.37 7.06
C THR A 711 8.15 31.21 8.57
N GLU A 712 7.13 31.60 9.34
CA GLU A 712 7.19 31.61 10.82
C GLU A 712 7.53 30.23 11.39
N ALA A 713 7.08 29.15 10.75
CA ALA A 713 7.38 27.79 11.15
C ALA A 713 8.89 27.47 11.14
N LEU A 714 9.66 28.07 10.23
CA LEU A 714 11.10 27.90 10.13
C LEU A 714 11.89 29.02 10.86
N LYS A 715 11.35 30.23 10.92
CA LYS A 715 11.96 31.39 11.58
C LYS A 715 12.19 31.19 13.10
N GLN A 716 11.30 30.41 13.73
CA GLN A 716 11.40 30.09 15.17
C GLN A 716 12.45 29.03 15.51
N ILE A 717 13.08 28.37 14.52
CA ILE A 717 14.10 27.34 14.71
C ILE A 717 15.39 28.03 15.20
N GLN A 718 16.09 27.41 16.17
CA GLN A 718 17.35 27.90 16.70
C GLN A 718 18.40 28.00 15.58
N LYS A 719 19.10 29.13 15.51
CA LYS A 719 20.06 29.45 14.44
C LYS A 719 21.27 28.52 14.40
N ASP A 720 21.57 27.84 15.48
CA ASP A 720 22.65 26.87 15.56
C ASP A 720 22.34 25.56 14.86
N LEU A 721 21.04 25.26 14.52
CA LEU A 721 20.62 24.05 13.84
C LEU A 721 20.73 24.13 12.30
N TYR A 722 21.01 25.32 11.73
CA TYR A 722 21.14 25.48 10.28
C TYR A 722 22.20 26.51 9.90
N LEU A 723 22.61 26.50 8.64
CA LEU A 723 23.52 27.50 8.07
C LEU A 723 22.68 28.57 7.36
N THR A 724 23.12 29.83 7.50
CA THR A 724 22.59 30.97 6.73
C THR A 724 23.69 31.50 5.85
N GLU A 725 23.56 31.46 4.54
CA GLU A 725 24.33 32.26 3.63
C GLU A 725 23.58 33.58 3.39
N THR A 726 24.13 34.67 3.86
CA THR A 726 23.74 36.03 3.44
C THR A 726 24.41 36.31 2.09
N LEU A 727 23.63 36.77 1.12
CA LEU A 727 24.20 37.36 -0.09
C LEU A 727 25.21 38.45 0.34
N LYS A 728 26.49 38.26 0.01
CA LYS A 728 27.51 39.30 0.06
C LYS A 728 27.39 40.19 -1.16
#